data_9b5738812025ea9751bfb139709c8583
#
_entry.id   9b5738812025ea9751bfb139709c8583
#
_cell.length_a   1.000
_cell.length_b   1.000
_cell.length_c   1.000
_cell.angle_alpha   90.00
_cell.angle_beta   90.00
_cell.angle_gamma   90.00
#
_symmetry.space_group_name_H-M   'P 1'
#
loop_
_entity.id
_entity.type
_entity.pdbx_description
1 polymer ?
#
loop_
_entity_poly.entity_id
_entity_poly.type
_entity_poly.pdbx_seq_one_letter_code
_entity_poly.pdbx_strand_id
1 'polypeptide(L)'
;MNKRHLFTLILVLASLTAGAQEKVTLQGSIQDSFLERGLFDCTVTLMRADSTLVECEPMIHHFGNDSMHVSTMYFIEVPRQAGKYIVRVQKDGYDDGWANMTIPKDYKEKMLMVPRISMRKSIMKNVDLGEVVVKATRIKVKMRGDTLVYDATAFQLPEGSMLQHLIEQLPGARMTDAGEIFINGRKIDELTLNSRKLFRGNSSVLMENLPYFTVKELKVFERQSLYSALKGIKDENPEYVMDVNLKDEYSVGVIANAELSDGTHKRYQAKAFGLLLTKTLAMCGYANLNNINDANRGSAGGRGWLPGQGVVMGNQNRLSTRKAAGVAIDYQSTKKWDVFPAFPRIALNVDVDFDHIDDIDEADTYRERFLPAGTAFSQNTRNARKKITAFQAQCYFHWLPFVFESHPSIYYRETDNTLLEHLRQWDDLRPTATQLTQGLGKERLYGVYIFNARFQAVPKLVEGRLTTYWNRSDRKDFNRQQVTYAESALPSVSPAFRHEYRDYHTTDYKFEPSLSYDHRLWKQLHIYLTERYSLTGNHSDDQLYILNNLAGWGLQDSTAIDLLPSNRDLLRSVYDTENSTRSRLQQQENEFTVALKWNKTEHFPVDVTLSLPLYAQHERLDYERGAIDTLARHNLFTVNPSLHLKHKVWSLRVGMTTSTPGLMNLMPYRDARNALSIIEGNPSLKNNRRVNASITWSPNLASRRTGLTGSRIESRYVYHIRSVAQGFTYDEQTSAYTYRPENVEGNWQWNTSLSTTFSLSKNQKWWIDSGTGCDVWHSVDYASVSGILDAQLNKVETVNFSENLKLSYKAKNTKVSLLGDLLWRRTWGHRSTFSDISAFDFRYGVNAMQTIPTWNTTLNIDGMMLSRRGYGSDAMNKDEFVLNASITQPILHGKVKLTLEGHDLLHQLSNTTYEVNAQGRTETWYRVIPNYVMLRVAWQFNRNPKK
;
A
#
# COMPACT_ATOMS: atom_id res chain seq x y z
N MET A 1 17.97 14.50 95.28
CA MET A 1 17.57 13.71 94.10
C MET A 1 18.11 12.31 94.26
N ASN A 2 17.19 11.35 94.38
CA ASN A 2 17.46 9.99 94.84
C ASN A 2 18.20 9.20 93.76
N LYS A 3 19.29 8.50 94.09
CA LYS A 3 20.11 7.69 93.18
C LYS A 3 19.30 6.68 92.34
N ARG A 4 18.06 6.33 92.77
CA ARG A 4 17.15 5.48 92.00
C ARG A 4 16.59 6.14 90.72
N HIS A 5 16.40 7.45 90.67
CA HIS A 5 15.90 8.15 89.47
C HIS A 5 16.99 8.43 88.42
N LEU A 6 18.23 8.47 88.85
CA LEU A 6 19.39 8.60 88.00
C LEU A 6 19.66 7.29 87.24
N PHE A 7 19.45 6.15 87.90
CA PHE A 7 19.66 4.84 87.28
C PHE A 7 18.54 4.49 86.34
N THR A 8 17.29 4.93 86.54
CA THR A 8 16.19 4.77 85.58
C THR A 8 16.36 5.67 84.39
N LEU A 9 16.88 6.88 84.54
CA LEU A 9 17.15 7.81 83.46
C LEU A 9 18.33 7.29 82.59
N ILE A 10 19.32 6.64 83.14
CA ILE A 10 20.44 6.04 82.42
C ILE A 10 19.96 4.76 81.71
N LEU A 11 19.05 3.98 82.26
CA LEU A 11 18.48 2.82 81.59
C LEU A 11 17.52 3.23 80.44
N VAL A 12 16.79 4.31 80.56
CA VAL A 12 15.96 4.89 79.49
C VAL A 12 16.81 5.51 78.41
N LEU A 13 17.93 6.17 78.75
CA LEU A 13 18.86 6.69 77.77
C LEU A 13 19.70 5.58 77.10
N ALA A 14 19.99 4.45 77.79
CA ALA A 14 20.64 3.31 77.18
C ALA A 14 19.70 2.48 76.27
N SER A 15 18.38 2.51 76.48
CA SER A 15 17.42 1.91 75.58
C SER A 15 17.13 2.75 74.32
N LEU A 16 17.54 4.03 74.32
CA LEU A 16 17.46 4.93 73.12
C LEU A 16 18.70 4.85 72.19
N THR A 17 19.73 4.05 72.57
CA THR A 17 20.89 3.80 71.73
C THR A 17 20.89 2.38 71.07
N ALA A 18 19.73 1.71 71.04
CA ALA A 18 19.55 0.61 70.09
C ALA A 18 19.65 1.23 68.73
N GLY A 19 20.83 1.14 68.09
CA GLY A 19 21.15 1.73 66.83
C GLY A 19 20.09 1.33 65.78
N ALA A 20 19.35 2.28 65.30
CA ALA A 20 18.52 2.10 64.11
C ALA A 20 19.48 1.69 62.99
N GLN A 21 19.52 0.42 62.72
CA GLN A 21 20.29 -0.11 61.58
C GLN A 21 19.81 0.59 60.32
N GLU A 22 20.64 1.41 59.68
CA GLU A 22 20.27 2.09 58.43
C GLU A 22 19.73 1.08 57.43
N LYS A 23 18.57 1.28 56.94
CA LYS A 23 17.91 0.43 55.93
C LYS A 23 18.09 0.96 54.52
N VAL A 24 18.14 0.07 53.55
CA VAL A 24 18.07 0.40 52.10
C VAL A 24 16.86 -0.32 51.51
N THR A 25 16.12 0.37 50.66
CA THR A 25 14.97 -0.22 49.94
C THR A 25 15.44 -0.71 48.58
N LEU A 26 15.26 -2.00 48.33
CA LEU A 26 15.49 -2.61 47.01
C LEU A 26 14.19 -2.50 46.22
N GLN A 27 14.25 -1.87 45.06
CA GLN A 27 13.10 -1.68 44.18
C GLN A 27 13.33 -2.42 42.88
N GLY A 28 12.39 -3.26 42.46
CA GLY A 28 12.42 -3.93 41.17
C GLY A 28 11.05 -4.07 40.54
N SER A 29 11.00 -4.51 39.30
CA SER A 29 9.77 -4.76 38.57
C SER A 29 9.69 -6.20 38.07
N ILE A 30 8.45 -6.72 38.03
CA ILE A 30 8.13 -8.07 37.59
C ILE A 30 7.20 -7.98 36.40
N GLN A 31 7.53 -8.68 35.33
CA GLN A 31 6.68 -8.74 34.14
C GLN A 31 6.66 -10.13 33.51
N ASP A 32 5.61 -10.42 32.76
CA ASP A 32 5.56 -11.54 31.83
C ASP A 32 6.54 -11.30 30.68
N SER A 33 7.39 -12.28 30.36
CA SER A 33 8.43 -12.15 29.34
C SER A 33 7.90 -11.98 27.91
N PHE A 34 6.64 -12.37 27.67
CA PHE A 34 5.99 -12.28 26.38
C PHE A 34 5.02 -11.08 26.32
N LEU A 35 4.20 -10.91 27.38
CA LEU A 35 3.18 -9.85 27.42
C LEU A 35 3.76 -8.49 27.84
N GLU A 36 4.95 -8.47 28.44
CA GLU A 36 5.62 -7.27 28.99
C GLU A 36 4.75 -6.45 29.96
N ARG A 37 3.81 -7.10 30.61
CA ARG A 37 2.93 -6.53 31.63
C ARG A 37 3.23 -7.09 33.00
N GLY A 38 2.93 -6.33 34.02
CA GLY A 38 3.08 -6.75 35.41
C GLY A 38 2.29 -8.01 35.70
N LEU A 39 2.83 -8.85 36.56
CA LEU A 39 2.22 -10.09 37.02
C LEU A 39 1.60 -9.90 38.40
N PHE A 40 0.37 -10.38 38.59
CA PHE A 40 -0.29 -10.48 39.91
C PHE A 40 0.12 -11.76 40.61
N ASP A 41 -0.16 -11.84 41.90
CA ASP A 41 0.04 -13.06 42.73
C ASP A 41 1.45 -13.67 42.61
N CYS A 42 2.47 -12.83 42.66
CA CYS A 42 3.87 -13.24 42.69
C CYS A 42 4.37 -13.28 44.10
N THR A 43 5.16 -14.30 44.44
CA THR A 43 5.94 -14.39 45.68
C THR A 43 7.36 -13.94 45.42
N VAL A 44 7.84 -12.93 46.16
CA VAL A 44 9.20 -12.41 46.04
C VAL A 44 9.99 -12.81 47.25
N THR A 45 11.17 -13.40 47.06
CA THR A 45 12.07 -13.83 48.14
C THR A 45 13.46 -13.23 47.89
N LEU A 46 14.11 -12.78 48.94
CA LEU A 46 15.49 -12.30 48.95
C LEU A 46 16.41 -13.34 49.56
N MET A 47 17.51 -13.60 48.86
CA MET A 47 18.54 -14.55 49.32
C MET A 47 19.93 -13.91 49.25
N ARG A 48 20.86 -14.41 50.05
CA ARG A 48 22.29 -14.10 49.90
C ARG A 48 22.90 -14.95 48.80
N ALA A 49 24.15 -14.63 48.39
CA ALA A 49 24.84 -15.37 47.36
C ALA A 49 25.03 -16.87 47.63
N ASP A 50 24.98 -17.27 48.87
CA ASP A 50 25.03 -18.65 49.34
C ASP A 50 23.64 -19.34 49.37
N SER A 51 22.63 -18.72 48.81
CA SER A 51 21.24 -19.16 48.79
C SER A 51 20.54 -19.19 50.17
N THR A 52 21.10 -18.58 51.19
CA THR A 52 20.42 -18.42 52.50
C THR A 52 19.35 -17.33 52.40
N LEU A 53 18.14 -17.63 52.90
CA LEU A 53 17.04 -16.66 52.92
C LEU A 53 17.35 -15.48 53.82
N VAL A 54 17.04 -14.30 53.35
CA VAL A 54 17.05 -13.06 54.16
C VAL A 54 15.63 -12.81 54.65
N GLU A 55 15.43 -12.74 55.93
CA GLU A 55 14.13 -12.44 56.52
C GLU A 55 13.73 -11.00 56.19
N CYS A 56 12.72 -10.84 55.35
CA CYS A 56 12.20 -9.57 54.92
C CYS A 56 10.74 -9.71 54.46
N GLU A 57 9.98 -8.64 54.52
CA GLU A 57 8.60 -8.57 54.00
C GLU A 57 8.56 -7.75 52.71
N PRO A 58 8.49 -8.38 51.54
CA PRO A 58 8.36 -7.68 50.26
C PRO A 58 6.99 -7.02 50.12
N MET A 59 6.94 -5.73 49.87
CA MET A 59 5.72 -5.03 49.49
C MET A 59 5.59 -5.03 47.95
N ILE A 60 4.46 -5.55 47.45
CA ILE A 60 4.20 -5.61 46.00
C ILE A 60 3.09 -4.63 45.68
N HIS A 61 3.34 -3.75 44.75
CA HIS A 61 2.38 -2.76 44.26
C HIS A 61 2.10 -2.95 42.77
N HIS A 62 0.84 -2.83 42.41
CA HIS A 62 0.35 -2.87 41.05
C HIS A 62 -0.09 -1.48 40.61
N PHE A 63 0.49 -0.95 39.55
CA PHE A 63 0.17 0.36 38.99
C PHE A 63 -0.48 0.19 37.62
N GLY A 64 -1.63 0.80 37.40
CA GLY A 64 -2.38 0.77 36.16
C GLY A 64 -3.88 0.79 36.40
N ASN A 65 -4.63 1.31 35.42
CA ASN A 65 -6.07 1.52 35.52
C ASN A 65 -6.90 0.31 35.02
N ASP A 66 -6.28 -0.68 34.42
CA ASP A 66 -6.93 -1.89 33.94
C ASP A 66 -5.97 -3.09 33.93
N SER A 67 -6.49 -4.29 33.81
CA SER A 67 -5.72 -5.53 33.79
C SER A 67 -4.77 -5.68 32.58
N MET A 68 -4.86 -4.79 31.59
CA MET A 68 -4.01 -4.79 30.40
C MET A 68 -2.77 -3.90 30.51
N HIS A 69 -2.80 -2.89 31.40
CA HIS A 69 -1.72 -1.91 31.56
C HIS A 69 -1.13 -1.92 32.96
N VAL A 70 -0.98 -3.09 33.54
CA VAL A 70 -0.44 -3.23 34.89
C VAL A 70 1.09 -3.27 34.86
N SER A 71 1.71 -2.43 35.67
CA SER A 71 3.10 -2.52 36.06
C SER A 71 3.19 -3.04 37.48
N THR A 72 3.86 -4.14 37.71
CA THR A 72 4.06 -4.73 39.04
C THR A 72 5.45 -4.40 39.55
N MET A 73 5.51 -3.72 40.69
CA MET A 73 6.76 -3.35 41.34
C MET A 73 6.81 -3.98 42.73
N TYR A 74 7.99 -4.34 43.16
CA TYR A 74 8.23 -4.80 44.55
C TYR A 74 9.25 -3.92 45.24
N PHE A 75 9.09 -3.76 46.54
CA PHE A 75 9.95 -3.03 47.46
C PHE A 75 10.33 -3.95 48.62
N ILE A 76 11.63 -4.06 48.90
CA ILE A 76 12.14 -4.87 50.02
C ILE A 76 13.03 -3.99 50.87
N GLU A 77 12.68 -3.79 52.11
CA GLU A 77 13.53 -3.12 53.08
C GLU A 77 14.52 -4.08 53.72
N VAL A 78 15.77 -3.83 53.57
CA VAL A 78 16.85 -4.63 54.18
C VAL A 78 17.82 -3.77 54.94
N PRO A 79 18.46 -4.30 55.98
CA PRO A 79 19.59 -3.61 56.62
C PRO A 79 20.68 -3.27 55.58
N ARG A 80 21.24 -2.09 55.62
CA ARG A 80 22.32 -1.62 54.73
C ARG A 80 23.61 -2.40 54.98
N GLN A 81 23.62 -3.67 54.56
CA GLN A 81 24.75 -4.55 54.67
C GLN A 81 25.34 -4.81 53.28
N ALA A 82 26.61 -4.45 53.09
CA ALA A 82 27.30 -4.69 51.81
C ALA A 82 27.34 -6.20 51.53
N GLY A 83 27.01 -6.58 50.31
CA GLY A 83 26.99 -7.99 49.94
C GLY A 83 26.32 -8.23 48.60
N LYS A 84 26.45 -9.46 48.15
CA LYS A 84 25.71 -9.96 46.96
C LYS A 84 24.43 -10.63 47.40
N TYR A 85 23.34 -10.23 46.75
CA TYR A 85 22.00 -10.74 47.00
C TYR A 85 21.35 -11.23 45.69
N ILE A 86 20.41 -12.14 45.82
CA ILE A 86 19.64 -12.73 44.74
C ILE A 86 18.17 -12.54 45.07
N VAL A 87 17.42 -11.89 44.18
CA VAL A 87 15.97 -11.81 44.24
C VAL A 87 15.39 -12.94 43.41
N ARG A 88 14.56 -13.78 44.03
CA ARG A 88 13.79 -14.85 43.40
C ARG A 88 12.32 -14.45 43.36
N VAL A 89 11.69 -14.62 42.22
CA VAL A 89 10.24 -14.40 42.03
C VAL A 89 9.63 -15.72 41.58
N GLN A 90 8.56 -16.10 42.25
CA GLN A 90 7.81 -17.33 41.96
C GLN A 90 6.35 -16.96 41.66
N LYS A 91 5.77 -17.67 40.71
CA LYS A 91 4.37 -17.59 40.37
C LYS A 91 3.90 -18.89 39.74
N ASP A 92 2.71 -19.36 40.11
CA ASP A 92 2.12 -20.55 39.51
C ASP A 92 1.99 -20.45 37.99
N GLY A 93 2.48 -21.48 37.31
CA GLY A 93 2.50 -21.54 35.84
C GLY A 93 3.62 -20.76 35.19
N TYR A 94 4.61 -20.29 35.94
CA TYR A 94 5.82 -19.61 35.43
C TYR A 94 7.08 -20.31 35.93
N ASP A 95 8.15 -20.24 35.13
CA ASP A 95 9.49 -20.58 35.59
C ASP A 95 9.95 -19.50 36.58
N ASP A 96 10.75 -19.91 37.59
CA ASP A 96 11.26 -18.98 38.57
C ASP A 96 12.07 -17.87 37.93
N GLY A 97 11.79 -16.63 38.27
CA GLY A 97 12.54 -15.45 37.86
C GLY A 97 13.64 -15.10 38.86
N TRP A 98 14.80 -14.69 38.35
CA TRP A 98 15.97 -14.38 39.15
C TRP A 98 16.61 -13.06 38.77
N ALA A 99 17.05 -12.27 39.76
CA ALA A 99 17.87 -11.08 39.56
C ALA A 99 19.02 -11.06 40.60
N ASN A 100 20.24 -10.91 40.10
CA ASN A 100 21.42 -10.74 40.95
C ASN A 100 21.66 -9.24 41.16
N MET A 101 22.01 -8.89 42.39
CA MET A 101 22.31 -7.52 42.77
C MET A 101 23.42 -7.46 43.81
N THR A 102 24.06 -6.30 43.91
CA THR A 102 25.13 -6.06 44.88
C THR A 102 24.88 -4.73 45.59
N ILE A 103 24.93 -4.76 46.91
CA ILE A 103 24.96 -3.54 47.74
C ILE A 103 26.44 -3.21 47.98
N PRO A 104 26.96 -2.09 47.44
CA PRO A 104 28.36 -1.66 47.67
C PRO A 104 28.60 -1.27 49.13
N LYS A 105 29.86 -1.37 49.60
CA LYS A 105 30.26 -0.99 50.96
C LYS A 105 29.94 0.47 51.29
N ASP A 106 30.03 1.35 50.35
CA ASP A 106 29.86 2.82 50.53
C ASP A 106 28.53 3.33 49.99
N TYR A 107 27.52 2.48 49.83
CA TYR A 107 26.21 2.89 49.27
C TYR A 107 25.47 3.82 50.23
N LYS A 108 25.27 5.09 49.86
CA LYS A 108 24.66 6.14 50.71
C LYS A 108 23.21 6.43 50.39
N GLU A 109 22.69 5.97 49.24
CA GLU A 109 21.31 6.24 48.83
C GLU A 109 20.33 5.32 49.60
N LYS A 110 19.09 5.82 49.79
CA LYS A 110 18.03 5.07 50.47
C LYS A 110 17.39 3.98 49.63
N MET A 111 17.55 4.02 48.27
CA MET A 111 16.91 3.11 47.35
C MET A 111 17.94 2.54 46.36
N LEU A 112 17.89 1.23 46.11
CA LEU A 112 18.69 0.55 45.10
C LEU A 112 17.81 -0.17 44.11
N MET A 113 18.00 0.10 42.81
CA MET A 113 17.26 -0.51 41.72
C MET A 113 17.78 -1.92 41.44
N VAL A 114 16.87 -2.88 41.43
CA VAL A 114 17.12 -4.27 41.06
C VAL A 114 16.80 -4.42 39.58
N PRO A 115 17.63 -5.19 38.80
CA PRO A 115 17.31 -5.49 37.41
C PRO A 115 15.88 -6.07 37.27
N ARG A 116 15.17 -5.65 36.21
CA ARG A 116 13.81 -6.13 35.93
C ARG A 116 13.79 -7.64 35.76
N ILE A 117 12.83 -8.31 36.39
CA ILE A 117 12.61 -9.74 36.29
C ILE A 117 11.48 -10.01 35.29
N SER A 118 11.87 -10.65 34.18
CA SER A 118 10.94 -11.08 33.12
C SER A 118 10.69 -12.58 33.28
N MET A 119 9.50 -12.94 33.75
CA MET A 119 9.11 -14.32 34.04
C MET A 119 8.54 -15.00 32.79
N ARG A 120 9.02 -16.21 32.55
CA ARG A 120 8.56 -17.04 31.42
C ARG A 120 7.51 -18.02 31.91
N LYS A 121 6.43 -18.19 31.19
CA LYS A 121 5.45 -19.25 31.48
C LYS A 121 6.12 -20.61 31.40
N SER A 122 6.00 -21.39 32.46
CA SER A 122 6.53 -22.76 32.52
C SER A 122 5.85 -23.62 31.47
N ILE A 123 6.67 -24.37 30.73
CA ILE A 123 6.18 -25.28 29.70
C ILE A 123 5.77 -26.62 30.30
N MET A 124 6.24 -26.97 31.48
CA MET A 124 5.87 -28.19 32.21
C MET A 124 6.18 -28.06 33.70
N LYS A 125 5.14 -28.20 34.54
CA LYS A 125 5.26 -28.99 35.77
C LYS A 125 4.53 -30.32 35.50
N ASN A 126 5.30 -31.42 35.36
CA ASN A 126 4.71 -32.75 35.44
C ASN A 126 4.16 -32.92 36.84
N VAL A 127 2.88 -32.78 37.02
CA VAL A 127 2.13 -33.36 38.09
C VAL A 127 1.70 -34.73 37.56
N ASP A 128 2.32 -35.79 38.07
CA ASP A 128 1.98 -37.16 37.77
C ASP A 128 0.63 -37.47 38.42
N LEU A 129 -0.45 -37.17 37.72
CA LEU A 129 -1.81 -37.61 37.96
C LEU A 129 -2.26 -38.25 36.64
N GLY A 130 -2.43 -39.60 36.74
CA GLY A 130 -2.76 -40.50 35.65
C GLY A 130 -3.37 -39.85 34.40
N GLU A 131 -2.67 -39.97 33.33
CA GLU A 131 -2.99 -39.81 31.90
C GLU A 131 -4.15 -38.89 31.55
N VAL A 132 -3.96 -37.56 31.77
CA VAL A 132 -4.67 -36.51 31.01
C VAL A 132 -3.60 -35.64 30.39
N VAL A 133 -3.25 -35.94 29.15
CA VAL A 133 -2.39 -35.06 28.33
C VAL A 133 -3.16 -33.77 28.02
N VAL A 134 -3.08 -32.79 28.88
CA VAL A 134 -3.49 -31.42 28.58
C VAL A 134 -2.44 -30.79 27.67
N LYS A 135 -2.61 -30.90 26.35
CA LYS A 135 -1.84 -30.14 25.40
C LYS A 135 -2.18 -28.67 25.60
N ALA A 136 -1.33 -27.91 26.30
CA ALA A 136 -1.48 -26.47 26.41
C ALA A 136 -1.43 -25.84 25.00
N THR A 137 -2.56 -25.35 24.51
CA THR A 137 -2.65 -24.71 23.20
C THR A 137 -1.95 -23.36 23.29
N ARG A 138 -0.81 -23.19 22.64
CA ARG A 138 -0.12 -21.90 22.56
C ARG A 138 -1.06 -20.86 21.99
N ILE A 139 -1.18 -19.73 22.67
CA ILE A 139 -2.04 -18.63 22.22
C ILE A 139 -1.38 -17.97 21.00
N LYS A 140 -2.01 -18.08 19.83
CA LYS A 140 -1.48 -17.60 18.56
C LYS A 140 -1.49 -16.08 18.42
N VAL A 141 -2.43 -15.42 19.09
CA VAL A 141 -2.70 -13.95 18.94
C VAL A 141 -3.01 -13.34 20.29
N LYS A 142 -2.42 -12.20 20.59
CA LYS A 142 -2.64 -11.45 21.82
C LYS A 142 -2.65 -9.96 21.55
N MET A 143 -3.43 -9.20 22.32
CA MET A 143 -3.32 -7.75 22.38
C MET A 143 -2.35 -7.34 23.48
N ARG A 144 -1.41 -6.47 23.16
CA ARG A 144 -0.50 -5.82 24.11
C ARG A 144 -0.69 -4.32 24.00
N GLY A 145 -1.51 -3.74 24.85
CA GLY A 145 -1.98 -2.37 24.64
C GLY A 145 -2.75 -2.24 23.32
N ASP A 146 -2.37 -1.31 22.48
CA ASP A 146 -2.93 -1.11 21.14
C ASP A 146 -2.24 -1.96 20.06
N THR A 147 -1.29 -2.85 20.43
CA THR A 147 -0.52 -3.69 19.52
C THR A 147 -1.09 -5.10 19.46
N LEU A 148 -1.39 -5.58 18.27
CA LEU A 148 -1.74 -6.96 17.99
C LEU A 148 -0.46 -7.78 17.79
N VAL A 149 -0.23 -8.79 18.65
CA VAL A 149 0.97 -9.61 18.63
C VAL A 149 0.62 -11.03 18.23
N TYR A 150 1.24 -11.53 17.18
CA TYR A 150 1.17 -12.92 16.74
C TYR A 150 2.44 -13.65 17.15
N ASP A 151 2.31 -14.73 17.89
CA ASP A 151 3.43 -15.63 18.23
C ASP A 151 3.74 -16.54 17.03
N ALA A 152 4.79 -16.23 16.28
CA ALA A 152 5.19 -17.01 15.12
C ALA A 152 5.51 -18.47 15.46
N THR A 153 6.00 -18.73 16.67
CA THR A 153 6.38 -20.08 17.13
C THR A 153 5.17 -20.99 17.40
N ALA A 154 3.96 -20.41 17.48
CA ALA A 154 2.71 -21.16 17.65
C ALA A 154 2.15 -21.68 16.31
N PHE A 155 2.74 -21.28 15.17
CA PHE A 155 2.38 -21.77 13.85
C PHE A 155 3.36 -22.83 13.39
N GLN A 156 2.84 -23.91 12.84
CA GLN A 156 3.65 -25.00 12.27
C GLN A 156 3.42 -25.00 10.77
N LEU A 157 4.47 -24.73 10.03
CA LEU A 157 4.48 -24.68 8.57
C LEU A 157 5.45 -25.74 8.03
N PRO A 158 5.27 -26.21 6.80
CA PRO A 158 6.21 -27.10 6.15
C PRO A 158 7.62 -26.52 6.09
N GLU A 159 8.62 -27.38 6.06
CA GLU A 159 10.01 -26.96 5.88
C GLU A 159 10.16 -26.10 4.62
N GLY A 160 10.97 -25.05 4.77
CA GLY A 160 11.21 -24.12 3.69
C GLY A 160 10.10 -23.09 3.45
N SER A 161 9.05 -23.06 4.28
CA SER A 161 8.06 -21.97 4.19
C SER A 161 8.69 -20.61 4.52
N MET A 162 8.22 -19.57 3.80
CA MET A 162 8.68 -18.20 3.96
C MET A 162 7.71 -17.38 4.80
N LEU A 163 8.09 -16.16 5.14
CA LEU A 163 7.30 -15.21 5.93
C LEU A 163 5.88 -15.02 5.39
N GLN A 164 5.70 -14.94 4.07
CA GLN A 164 4.37 -14.82 3.47
C GLN A 164 3.44 -15.97 3.84
N HIS A 165 3.93 -17.21 3.86
CA HIS A 165 3.12 -18.38 4.25
C HIS A 165 2.71 -18.30 5.73
N LEU A 166 3.57 -17.69 6.57
CA LEU A 166 3.23 -17.41 7.96
C LEU A 166 2.14 -16.35 8.05
N ILE A 167 2.29 -15.24 7.31
CA ILE A 167 1.30 -14.15 7.29
C ILE A 167 -0.07 -14.66 6.84
N GLU A 168 -0.14 -15.49 5.81
CA GLU A 168 -1.40 -16.10 5.34
C GLU A 168 -2.07 -17.02 6.38
N GLN A 169 -1.32 -17.54 7.32
CA GLN A 169 -1.83 -18.38 8.40
C GLN A 169 -2.33 -17.56 9.61
N LEU A 170 -1.99 -16.25 9.66
CA LEU A 170 -2.38 -15.42 10.79
C LEU A 170 -3.90 -15.25 10.82
N PRO A 171 -4.53 -15.32 11.98
CA PRO A 171 -5.93 -14.98 12.15
C PRO A 171 -6.23 -13.53 11.74
N GLY A 172 -7.24 -13.34 10.91
CA GLY A 172 -7.64 -12.01 10.40
C GLY A 172 -6.73 -11.45 9.30
N ALA A 173 -5.74 -12.20 8.86
CA ALA A 173 -4.88 -11.80 7.76
C ALA A 173 -5.45 -12.22 6.40
N ARG A 174 -5.43 -11.28 5.46
CA ARG A 174 -5.72 -11.49 4.05
C ARG A 174 -4.59 -10.86 3.24
N MET A 175 -4.15 -11.53 2.22
CA MET A 175 -3.18 -11.00 1.26
C MET A 175 -3.81 -10.94 -0.12
N THR A 176 -3.61 -9.83 -0.83
CA THR A 176 -4.08 -9.68 -2.22
C THR A 176 -3.07 -10.29 -3.18
N ASP A 177 -3.51 -10.49 -4.43
CA ASP A 177 -2.65 -10.95 -5.52
C ASP A 177 -1.48 -9.98 -5.80
N ALA A 178 -1.68 -8.69 -5.52
CA ALA A 178 -0.62 -7.69 -5.56
C ALA A 178 0.36 -7.75 -4.37
N GLY A 179 0.14 -8.65 -3.37
CA GLY A 179 0.94 -8.80 -2.16
C GLY A 179 0.68 -7.76 -1.09
N GLU A 180 -0.43 -7.08 -1.17
CA GLU A 180 -0.86 -6.21 -0.11
C GLU A 180 -1.40 -7.02 1.06
N ILE A 181 -0.97 -6.68 2.27
CA ILE A 181 -1.38 -7.37 3.50
C ILE A 181 -2.51 -6.57 4.15
N PHE A 182 -3.58 -7.27 4.50
CA PHE A 182 -4.67 -6.72 5.28
C PHE A 182 -4.78 -7.50 6.59
N ILE A 183 -4.91 -6.80 7.70
CA ILE A 183 -5.17 -7.37 9.02
C ILE A 183 -6.49 -6.79 9.53
N ASN A 184 -7.45 -7.69 9.79
CA ASN A 184 -8.81 -7.31 10.21
C ASN A 184 -9.46 -6.28 9.27
N GLY A 185 -9.28 -6.45 7.95
CA GLY A 185 -9.81 -5.58 6.91
C GLY A 185 -9.04 -4.27 6.68
N ARG A 186 -8.03 -3.93 7.51
CA ARG A 186 -7.20 -2.75 7.31
C ARG A 186 -5.88 -3.12 6.63
N LYS A 187 -5.53 -2.35 5.57
CA LYS A 187 -4.28 -2.52 4.85
C LYS A 187 -3.09 -2.18 5.75
N ILE A 188 -2.04 -3.00 5.68
CA ILE A 188 -0.74 -2.69 6.27
C ILE A 188 -0.03 -1.72 5.32
N ASP A 189 0.32 -0.55 5.85
CA ASP A 189 1.01 0.49 5.10
C ASP A 189 2.50 0.15 4.93
N GLU A 190 3.10 -0.52 5.93
CA GLU A 190 4.51 -0.86 5.90
C GLU A 190 4.83 -2.17 6.65
N LEU A 191 5.72 -2.98 6.06
CA LEU A 191 6.35 -4.14 6.69
C LEU A 191 7.77 -3.77 7.12
N THR A 192 8.09 -3.99 8.40
CA THR A 192 9.44 -3.75 8.94
C THR A 192 10.06 -5.03 9.48
N LEU A 193 11.38 -5.08 9.54
CA LEU A 193 12.15 -6.19 10.10
C LEU A 193 12.96 -5.69 11.30
N ASN A 194 12.64 -6.16 12.51
CA ASN A 194 13.24 -5.68 13.77
C ASN A 194 13.18 -4.14 13.84
N SER A 195 12.03 -3.55 13.48
CA SER A 195 11.77 -2.10 13.39
C SER A 195 12.60 -1.36 12.34
N ARG A 196 13.27 -2.06 11.41
CA ARG A 196 14.03 -1.50 10.30
C ARG A 196 13.20 -1.50 9.01
N LYS A 197 13.31 -0.43 8.25
CA LYS A 197 12.69 -0.29 6.94
C LYS A 197 13.67 -0.76 5.87
N LEU A 198 13.39 -1.87 5.23
CA LEU A 198 14.15 -2.38 4.09
C LEU A 198 13.26 -2.34 2.85
N PHE A 199 13.80 -1.84 1.72
CA PHE A 199 13.07 -1.72 0.46
C PHE A 199 11.72 -1.01 0.61
N ARG A 200 11.76 0.26 0.97
CA ARG A 200 10.57 1.10 1.19
C ARG A 200 9.56 0.93 0.07
N GLY A 201 8.36 0.47 0.44
CA GLY A 201 7.25 0.21 -0.50
C GLY A 201 7.29 -1.16 -1.20
N ASN A 202 8.31 -2.01 -0.96
CA ASN A 202 8.35 -3.35 -1.52
C ASN A 202 8.49 -4.44 -0.44
N SER A 203 7.43 -4.64 0.33
CA SER A 203 7.37 -5.67 1.38
C SER A 203 7.49 -7.10 0.85
N SER A 204 7.20 -7.33 -0.44
CA SER A 204 7.26 -8.66 -1.06
C SER A 204 8.65 -9.28 -1.00
N VAL A 205 9.71 -8.46 -1.10
CA VAL A 205 11.09 -8.95 -1.00
C VAL A 205 11.33 -9.69 0.32
N LEU A 206 10.89 -9.14 1.45
CA LEU A 206 11.02 -9.79 2.75
C LEU A 206 10.04 -10.97 2.90
N MET A 207 8.80 -10.80 2.48
CA MET A 207 7.77 -11.83 2.62
C MET A 207 8.13 -13.14 1.93
N GLU A 208 8.72 -13.05 0.74
CA GLU A 208 9.02 -14.22 -0.08
C GLU A 208 10.40 -14.83 0.21
N ASN A 209 11.29 -14.10 0.88
CA ASN A 209 12.67 -14.56 1.10
C ASN A 209 13.05 -14.84 2.55
N LEU A 210 12.29 -14.32 3.52
CA LEU A 210 12.58 -14.55 4.93
C LEU A 210 11.99 -15.89 5.39
N PRO A 211 12.79 -16.88 5.82
CA PRO A 211 12.26 -18.16 6.30
C PRO A 211 11.42 -17.96 7.57
N TYR A 212 10.20 -18.54 7.62
CA TYR A 212 9.28 -18.36 8.74
C TYR A 212 9.85 -18.77 10.09
N PHE A 213 10.69 -19.82 10.13
CA PHE A 213 11.26 -20.35 11.36
C PHE A 213 12.25 -19.39 12.04
N THR A 214 12.73 -18.36 11.32
CA THR A 214 13.58 -17.30 11.87
C THR A 214 12.80 -16.28 12.67
N VAL A 215 11.47 -16.23 12.48
CA VAL A 215 10.58 -15.24 13.08
C VAL A 215 10.18 -15.68 14.49
N LYS A 216 10.24 -14.75 15.45
CA LYS A 216 9.78 -14.92 16.84
C LYS A 216 8.33 -14.51 16.98
N GLU A 217 8.02 -13.28 16.55
CA GLU A 217 6.70 -12.69 16.65
C GLU A 217 6.49 -11.65 15.55
N LEU A 218 5.20 -11.39 15.22
CA LEU A 218 4.80 -10.29 14.36
C LEU A 218 3.94 -9.33 15.18
N LYS A 219 4.29 -8.05 15.16
CA LYS A 219 3.57 -6.98 15.86
C LYS A 219 2.85 -6.12 14.86
N VAL A 220 1.56 -5.90 15.06
CA VAL A 220 0.75 -5.02 14.21
C VAL A 220 0.21 -3.88 15.05
N PHE A 221 0.55 -2.67 14.70
CA PHE A 221 0.24 -1.48 15.48
C PHE A 221 0.17 -0.22 14.63
N GLU A 222 -0.47 0.83 15.15
CA GLU A 222 -0.42 2.16 14.60
C GLU A 222 0.88 2.85 15.02
N ARG A 223 1.76 3.13 14.04
CA ARG A 223 2.98 3.88 14.28
C ARG A 223 2.71 5.37 14.18
N GLN A 224 2.95 6.07 15.27
CA GLN A 224 2.90 7.53 15.29
C GLN A 224 4.16 8.08 14.62
N SER A 225 4.03 9.21 13.93
CA SER A 225 5.19 9.93 13.42
C SER A 225 6.09 10.36 14.57
N LEU A 226 7.40 10.48 14.29
CA LEU A 226 8.35 10.98 15.28
C LEU A 226 7.90 12.33 15.85
N TYR A 227 7.38 13.19 14.99
CA TYR A 227 6.85 14.50 15.35
C TYR A 227 5.70 14.43 16.36
N SER A 228 4.73 13.61 16.11
CA SER A 228 3.59 13.41 17.03
C SER A 228 4.02 12.78 18.34
N ALA A 229 4.96 11.82 18.29
CA ALA A 229 5.54 11.22 19.49
C ALA A 229 6.27 12.25 20.35
N LEU A 230 7.03 13.17 19.75
CA LEU A 230 7.72 14.27 20.43
C LEU A 230 6.77 15.24 21.11
N LYS A 231 5.64 15.52 20.48
CA LYS A 231 4.60 16.40 21.01
C LYS A 231 3.65 15.73 22.00
N GLY A 232 3.67 14.40 22.09
CA GLY A 232 2.72 13.65 22.88
C GLY A 232 1.29 13.71 22.32
N ILE A 233 1.14 14.00 21.03
CA ILE A 233 -0.14 14.03 20.32
C ILE A 233 -0.25 12.83 19.38
N LYS A 234 -1.48 12.44 19.05
CA LYS A 234 -1.73 11.36 18.12
C LYS A 234 -1.85 11.89 16.70
N ASP A 235 -1.20 11.20 15.75
CA ASP A 235 -1.39 11.47 14.33
C ASP A 235 -2.85 11.26 13.93
N GLU A 236 -3.35 12.06 13.03
CA GLU A 236 -4.69 11.88 12.47
C GLU A 236 -4.78 10.60 11.63
N ASN A 237 -3.74 10.31 10.87
CA ASN A 237 -3.61 9.13 10.01
C ASN A 237 -2.28 8.41 10.33
N PRO A 238 -2.21 7.68 11.45
CA PRO A 238 -1.00 6.92 11.79
C PRO A 238 -0.79 5.78 10.80
N GLU A 239 0.47 5.50 10.47
CA GLU A 239 0.82 4.35 9.65
C GLU A 239 0.48 3.04 10.36
N TYR A 240 -0.20 2.12 9.68
CA TYR A 240 -0.49 0.79 10.20
C TYR A 240 0.62 -0.17 9.80
N VAL A 241 1.45 -0.55 10.74
CA VAL A 241 2.72 -1.24 10.51
C VAL A 241 2.65 -2.67 10.99
N MET A 242 3.22 -3.59 10.22
CA MET A 242 3.54 -4.95 10.67
C MET A 242 5.06 -5.05 10.87
N ASP A 243 5.51 -5.21 12.11
CA ASP A 243 6.92 -5.40 12.46
C ASP A 243 7.22 -6.88 12.68
N VAL A 244 8.11 -7.43 11.88
CA VAL A 244 8.58 -8.82 11.95
C VAL A 244 9.79 -8.87 12.86
N ASN A 245 9.64 -9.47 14.02
CA ASN A 245 10.74 -9.63 14.97
C ASN A 245 11.37 -11.01 14.85
N LEU A 246 12.67 -11.05 14.59
CA LEU A 246 13.42 -12.28 14.50
C LEU A 246 13.73 -12.86 15.89
N LYS A 247 13.95 -14.17 15.95
CA LYS A 247 14.56 -14.82 17.12
C LYS A 247 15.96 -14.26 17.31
N ASP A 248 16.41 -14.21 18.56
CA ASP A 248 17.70 -13.60 18.93
C ASP A 248 18.89 -14.23 18.20
N GLU A 249 18.80 -15.54 17.92
CA GLU A 249 19.80 -16.32 17.18
C GLU A 249 19.91 -15.94 15.69
N TYR A 250 18.86 -15.34 15.11
CA TYR A 250 18.82 -14.88 13.70
C TYR A 250 18.88 -13.35 13.55
N SER A 251 18.99 -12.63 14.66
CA SER A 251 19.09 -11.16 14.66
C SER A 251 20.44 -10.65 14.12
N VAL A 252 21.44 -11.51 14.06
CA VAL A 252 22.77 -11.28 13.45
C VAL A 252 23.11 -12.50 12.60
N GLY A 253 23.38 -12.30 11.30
CA GLY A 253 23.67 -13.43 10.40
C GLY A 253 23.49 -13.09 8.93
N VAL A 254 23.56 -14.14 8.11
CA VAL A 254 23.37 -14.09 6.66
C VAL A 254 22.24 -15.03 6.26
N ILE A 255 21.31 -14.53 5.45
CA ILE A 255 20.29 -15.31 4.78
C ILE A 255 20.47 -15.10 3.28
N ALA A 256 20.53 -16.16 2.50
CA ALA A 256 20.64 -16.10 1.05
C ALA A 256 19.75 -17.16 0.41
N ASN A 257 19.09 -16.77 -0.67
CA ASN A 257 18.23 -17.64 -1.47
C ASN A 257 18.58 -17.48 -2.94
N ALA A 258 18.53 -18.56 -3.69
CA ALA A 258 18.64 -18.56 -5.15
C ALA A 258 17.61 -19.51 -5.72
N GLU A 259 17.02 -19.15 -6.85
CA GLU A 259 16.03 -19.96 -7.55
C GLU A 259 16.28 -19.87 -9.06
N LEU A 260 16.24 -21.02 -9.71
CA LEU A 260 16.29 -21.16 -11.16
C LEU A 260 15.08 -21.99 -11.58
N SER A 261 14.41 -21.54 -12.64
CA SER A 261 13.23 -22.21 -13.15
C SER A 261 13.21 -22.17 -14.67
N ASP A 262 12.86 -23.28 -15.27
CA ASP A 262 12.67 -23.42 -16.71
C ASP A 262 11.39 -24.18 -16.99
N GLY A 263 10.71 -23.83 -18.07
CA GLY A 263 9.39 -24.37 -18.36
C GLY A 263 9.02 -24.41 -19.84
N THR A 264 7.88 -24.99 -20.12
CA THR A 264 7.28 -25.05 -21.45
C THR A 264 7.05 -23.65 -22.00
N HIS A 265 6.87 -23.51 -23.32
CA HIS A 265 6.64 -22.24 -24.01
C HIS A 265 7.74 -21.20 -23.75
N LYS A 266 8.99 -21.65 -23.54
CA LYS A 266 10.15 -20.78 -23.24
C LYS A 266 9.95 -19.90 -22.02
N ARG A 267 9.19 -20.37 -21.01
CA ARG A 267 9.00 -19.67 -19.75
C ARG A 267 10.19 -19.94 -18.85
N TYR A 268 10.71 -18.89 -18.23
CA TYR A 268 11.85 -18.97 -17.32
C TYR A 268 11.73 -17.99 -16.17
N GLN A 269 12.39 -18.33 -15.07
CA GLN A 269 12.61 -17.41 -13.96
C GLN A 269 13.95 -17.70 -13.29
N ALA A 270 14.70 -16.65 -12.96
CA ALA A 270 15.88 -16.71 -12.12
C ALA A 270 15.81 -15.64 -11.05
N LYS A 271 15.95 -16.04 -9.79
CA LYS A 271 15.89 -15.13 -8.64
C LYS A 271 17.09 -15.33 -7.74
N ALA A 272 17.54 -14.24 -7.12
CA ALA A 272 18.56 -14.25 -6.10
C ALA A 272 18.20 -13.25 -5.00
N PHE A 273 18.50 -13.59 -3.77
CA PHE A 273 18.31 -12.76 -2.60
C PHE A 273 19.43 -12.97 -1.60
N GLY A 274 19.91 -11.89 -0.99
CA GLY A 274 20.87 -11.90 0.10
C GLY A 274 20.52 -10.88 1.16
N LEU A 275 20.54 -11.27 2.45
CA LEU A 275 20.32 -10.40 3.59
C LEU A 275 21.43 -10.61 4.61
N LEU A 276 22.18 -9.56 4.91
CA LEU A 276 23.18 -9.50 5.97
C LEU A 276 22.63 -8.63 7.11
N LEU A 277 22.56 -9.17 8.29
CA LEU A 277 22.12 -8.49 9.50
C LEU A 277 23.27 -8.39 10.51
N THR A 278 23.46 -7.18 11.03
CA THR A 278 24.33 -6.89 12.18
C THR A 278 23.57 -6.02 13.19
N LYS A 279 24.19 -5.70 14.33
CA LYS A 279 23.56 -4.83 15.32
C LYS A 279 23.28 -3.42 14.79
N THR A 280 24.10 -2.90 13.88
CA THR A 280 24.00 -1.53 13.34
C THR A 280 23.62 -1.47 11.88
N LEU A 281 23.98 -2.49 11.11
CA LEU A 281 23.84 -2.51 9.67
C LEU A 281 22.95 -3.68 9.23
N ALA A 282 22.00 -3.40 8.33
CA ALA A 282 21.31 -4.40 7.54
C ALA A 282 21.58 -4.09 6.06
N MET A 283 22.01 -5.10 5.31
CA MET A 283 22.20 -4.99 3.86
C MET A 283 21.38 -6.08 3.18
N CYS A 284 20.64 -5.71 2.18
CA CYS A 284 19.80 -6.63 1.43
C CYS A 284 19.99 -6.40 -0.06
N GLY A 285 20.16 -7.47 -0.83
CA GLY A 285 20.23 -7.41 -2.28
C GLY A 285 19.32 -8.43 -2.92
N TYR A 286 18.83 -8.12 -4.12
CA TYR A 286 17.96 -9.01 -4.88
C TYR A 286 18.19 -8.90 -6.39
N ALA A 287 17.83 -9.97 -7.10
CA ALA A 287 17.67 -9.98 -8.55
C ALA A 287 16.48 -10.87 -8.94
N ASN A 288 15.73 -10.48 -9.98
CA ASN A 288 14.64 -11.27 -10.55
C ASN A 288 14.61 -11.08 -12.08
N LEU A 289 14.83 -12.16 -12.80
CA LEU A 289 14.72 -12.21 -14.26
C LEU A 289 13.60 -13.20 -14.59
N ASN A 290 12.58 -12.76 -15.32
CA ASN A 290 11.47 -13.65 -15.66
C ASN A 290 10.68 -13.18 -16.88
N ASN A 291 9.89 -14.10 -17.46
CA ASN A 291 8.89 -13.83 -18.51
C ASN A 291 7.53 -14.45 -18.19
N ILE A 292 7.20 -14.55 -16.91
CA ILE A 292 5.94 -15.10 -16.39
C ILE A 292 5.08 -14.03 -15.70
N ASN A 293 5.24 -12.76 -16.06
CA ASN A 293 4.55 -11.60 -15.47
C ASN A 293 4.78 -11.44 -13.94
N ASP A 294 5.85 -12.01 -13.39
CA ASP A 294 6.18 -11.78 -11.99
C ASP A 294 6.70 -10.36 -11.79
N ALA A 295 5.84 -9.51 -11.26
CA ALA A 295 6.15 -8.11 -10.97
C ALA A 295 6.99 -7.92 -9.70
N ASN A 296 7.25 -8.98 -8.93
CA ASN A 296 7.97 -8.87 -7.68
C ASN A 296 9.46 -8.60 -7.90
N ARG A 297 9.99 -7.71 -7.13
CA ARG A 297 11.41 -7.40 -7.09
C ARG A 297 12.06 -8.42 -6.15
N GLY A 298 12.81 -9.35 -6.71
CA GLY A 298 13.77 -10.17 -5.98
C GLY A 298 13.25 -11.20 -5.00
N SER A 299 12.12 -11.83 -5.26
CA SER A 299 11.66 -12.91 -4.40
C SER A 299 12.05 -14.30 -4.92
N ALA A 300 12.55 -15.17 -4.05
CA ALA A 300 12.84 -16.58 -4.34
C ALA A 300 11.64 -17.49 -4.01
N GLY A 301 10.45 -17.13 -4.44
CA GLY A 301 9.27 -17.93 -4.15
C GLY A 301 8.09 -17.51 -5.02
N GLY A 302 8.13 -17.83 -6.28
CA GLY A 302 7.22 -17.37 -7.32
C GLY A 302 5.80 -17.00 -6.91
N ARG A 303 5.36 -15.85 -7.36
CA ARG A 303 3.96 -15.44 -7.33
C ARG A 303 3.13 -16.04 -8.45
N GLY A 304 3.64 -16.98 -9.18
CA GLY A 304 2.82 -17.68 -10.12
C GLY A 304 1.57 -18.28 -9.46
N TRP A 305 1.73 -18.72 -8.22
CA TRP A 305 0.63 -19.35 -7.50
C TRP A 305 0.94 -19.44 -6.00
N LEU A 306 0.11 -18.80 -5.19
CA LEU A 306 0.15 -18.92 -3.74
C LEU A 306 -0.97 -19.84 -3.27
N PRO A 307 -0.68 -20.93 -2.54
CA PRO A 307 -1.71 -21.80 -2.00
C PRO A 307 -2.71 -21.02 -1.14
N GLY A 308 -3.99 -21.05 -1.53
CA GLY A 308 -5.07 -20.43 -0.79
C GLY A 308 -5.46 -19.03 -1.22
N GLN A 309 -4.92 -18.50 -2.29
CA GLN A 309 -5.36 -17.21 -2.85
C GLN A 309 -6.28 -17.34 -4.07
N GLY A 310 -6.41 -18.53 -4.62
CA GLY A 310 -7.15 -18.77 -5.87
C GLY A 310 -6.34 -18.36 -7.10
N VAL A 311 -6.93 -18.50 -8.26
CA VAL A 311 -6.30 -18.10 -9.51
C VAL A 311 -6.04 -16.60 -9.48
N VAL A 312 -4.78 -16.19 -9.68
CA VAL A 312 -4.42 -14.79 -9.83
C VAL A 312 -4.99 -14.28 -11.15
N MET A 313 -6.18 -13.67 -11.10
CA MET A 313 -6.80 -12.99 -12.23
C MET A 313 -6.30 -11.57 -12.41
N GLY A 314 -5.45 -11.09 -11.49
CA GLY A 314 -4.99 -9.71 -11.46
C GLY A 314 -4.01 -9.36 -12.57
N ASN A 315 -4.32 -8.34 -13.34
CA ASN A 315 -3.43 -7.61 -14.27
C ASN A 315 -2.63 -8.44 -15.28
N GLN A 316 -3.24 -9.46 -15.87
CA GLN A 316 -2.66 -10.13 -17.03
C GLN A 316 -3.08 -9.45 -18.35
N ASN A 317 -3.14 -8.11 -18.37
CA ASN A 317 -3.51 -7.34 -19.56
C ASN A 317 -2.37 -7.29 -20.59
N ARG A 318 -1.24 -7.95 -20.32
CA ARG A 318 -0.05 -7.92 -21.16
C ARG A 318 0.87 -9.10 -20.87
N LEU A 319 1.76 -9.38 -21.81
CA LEU A 319 2.89 -10.29 -21.63
C LEU A 319 4.11 -9.47 -21.23
N SER A 320 4.69 -9.76 -20.07
CA SER A 320 5.80 -8.98 -19.52
C SER A 320 7.04 -9.84 -19.32
N THR A 321 8.15 -9.39 -19.88
CA THR A 321 9.49 -9.88 -19.54
C THR A 321 10.16 -8.85 -18.66
N ARG A 322 10.68 -9.27 -17.52
CA ARG A 322 11.28 -8.36 -16.55
C ARG A 322 12.65 -8.79 -16.11
N LYS A 323 13.55 -7.82 -15.95
CA LYS A 323 14.88 -7.95 -15.34
C LYS A 323 14.99 -6.86 -14.28
N ALA A 324 14.96 -7.25 -13.01
CA ALA A 324 15.02 -6.34 -11.88
C ALA A 324 16.19 -6.71 -10.96
N ALA A 325 16.85 -5.71 -10.41
CA ALA A 325 17.88 -5.88 -9.40
C ALA A 325 17.88 -4.69 -8.45
N GLY A 326 18.23 -4.90 -7.19
CA GLY A 326 18.31 -3.80 -6.24
C GLY A 326 19.15 -4.15 -5.01
N VAL A 327 19.57 -3.09 -4.32
CA VAL A 327 20.31 -3.15 -3.06
C VAL A 327 19.71 -2.15 -2.08
N ALA A 328 19.44 -2.60 -0.86
CA ALA A 328 19.06 -1.75 0.25
C ALA A 328 20.10 -1.83 1.37
N ILE A 329 20.46 -0.70 1.93
CA ILE A 329 21.39 -0.56 3.06
C ILE A 329 20.69 0.23 4.15
N ASP A 330 20.54 -0.33 5.34
CA ASP A 330 20.00 0.32 6.52
C ASP A 330 21.07 0.35 7.63
N TYR A 331 21.49 1.55 7.96
CA TYR A 331 22.40 1.80 9.09
C TYR A 331 21.65 2.50 10.22
N GLN A 332 21.80 2.00 11.43
CA GLN A 332 21.24 2.60 12.64
C GLN A 332 22.32 2.68 13.71
N SER A 333 22.52 3.85 14.30
CA SER A 333 23.49 4.03 15.39
C SER A 333 23.08 3.20 16.61
N THR A 334 24.08 2.66 17.33
CA THR A 334 23.87 1.96 18.61
C THR A 334 23.40 2.91 19.71
N LYS A 335 23.84 4.17 19.64
CA LYS A 335 23.40 5.22 20.56
C LYS A 335 21.95 5.55 20.29
N LYS A 336 21.12 5.38 21.28
CA LYS A 336 19.74 5.80 21.29
C LYS A 336 19.61 7.28 21.62
N TRP A 337 18.48 7.86 21.31
CA TRP A 337 18.21 9.25 21.71
C TRP A 337 17.70 9.28 23.15
N ASP A 338 18.31 10.12 23.98
CA ASP A 338 18.02 10.16 25.43
C ASP A 338 16.57 10.50 25.75
N VAL A 339 15.95 11.32 24.90
CA VAL A 339 14.52 11.73 25.06
C VAL A 339 13.57 10.60 24.66
N PHE A 340 13.91 9.79 23.64
CA PHE A 340 13.12 8.66 23.15
C PHE A 340 14.03 7.45 22.85
N PRO A 341 14.30 6.62 23.84
CA PRO A 341 15.22 5.48 23.67
C PRO A 341 14.78 4.42 22.63
N ALA A 342 13.53 4.47 22.17
CA ALA A 342 13.05 3.61 21.10
C ALA A 342 13.68 3.94 19.72
N PHE A 343 14.19 5.18 19.53
CA PHE A 343 14.74 5.63 18.26
C PHE A 343 16.27 5.67 18.27
N PRO A 344 16.94 5.21 17.19
CA PRO A 344 18.38 5.43 17.02
C PRO A 344 18.67 6.93 16.85
N ARG A 345 19.80 7.38 17.35
CA ARG A 345 20.20 8.80 17.23
C ARG A 345 20.42 9.23 15.79
N ILE A 346 20.98 8.33 14.99
CA ILE A 346 21.21 8.52 13.54
C ILE A 346 20.71 7.26 12.83
N ALA A 347 19.96 7.43 11.77
CA ALA A 347 19.64 6.36 10.82
C ALA A 347 19.84 6.85 9.38
N LEU A 348 20.39 5.96 8.57
CA LEU A 348 20.59 6.13 7.13
C LEU A 348 20.08 4.87 6.45
N ASN A 349 19.17 5.05 5.52
CA ASN A 349 18.71 3.98 4.62
C ASN A 349 18.93 4.43 3.18
N VAL A 350 19.54 3.59 2.38
CA VAL A 350 19.78 3.82 0.95
C VAL A 350 19.26 2.63 0.18
N ASP A 351 18.37 2.90 -0.76
CA ASP A 351 17.81 1.90 -1.67
C ASP A 351 18.18 2.27 -3.12
N VAL A 352 18.70 1.32 -3.87
CA VAL A 352 19.03 1.47 -5.30
C VAL A 352 18.34 0.35 -6.06
N ASP A 353 17.57 0.72 -7.06
CA ASP A 353 16.79 -0.21 -7.88
C ASP A 353 17.07 -0.01 -9.37
N PHE A 354 17.21 -1.11 -10.08
CA PHE A 354 17.24 -1.18 -11.52
C PHE A 354 16.10 -2.07 -12.02
N ASP A 355 15.42 -1.65 -13.09
CA ASP A 355 14.31 -2.37 -13.68
C ASP A 355 14.38 -2.25 -15.21
N HIS A 356 14.33 -3.38 -15.91
CA HIS A 356 14.13 -3.44 -17.35
C HIS A 356 12.90 -4.29 -17.63
N ILE A 357 11.91 -3.70 -18.27
CA ILE A 357 10.62 -4.31 -18.57
C ILE A 357 10.40 -4.28 -20.07
N ASP A 358 9.96 -5.38 -20.66
CA ASP A 358 9.53 -5.51 -22.06
C ASP A 358 8.09 -6.04 -22.05
N ASP A 359 7.14 -5.14 -22.21
CA ASP A 359 5.71 -5.41 -22.17
C ASP A 359 5.15 -5.50 -23.58
N ILE A 360 4.37 -6.54 -23.84
CA ILE A 360 3.57 -6.70 -25.07
C ILE A 360 2.10 -6.66 -24.64
N ASP A 361 1.36 -5.70 -25.19
CA ASP A 361 -0.04 -5.45 -24.95
C ASP A 361 -0.83 -5.70 -26.22
N GLU A 362 -1.53 -6.83 -26.29
CA GLU A 362 -2.43 -7.20 -27.38
C GLU A 362 -3.85 -7.23 -26.84
N ALA A 363 -4.71 -6.36 -27.38
CA ALA A 363 -6.06 -6.21 -26.92
C ALA A 363 -7.05 -5.97 -28.05
N ASP A 364 -8.23 -6.56 -27.92
CA ASP A 364 -9.40 -6.29 -28.75
C ASP A 364 -10.43 -5.57 -27.89
N THR A 365 -10.87 -4.40 -28.32
CA THR A 365 -11.84 -3.57 -27.61
C THR A 365 -13.09 -3.38 -28.46
N TYR A 366 -14.23 -3.72 -27.88
CA TYR A 366 -15.54 -3.38 -28.45
C TYR A 366 -16.20 -2.33 -27.58
N ARG A 367 -16.74 -1.27 -28.21
CA ARG A 367 -17.38 -0.16 -27.51
C ARG A 367 -18.70 0.21 -28.16
N GLU A 368 -19.71 0.40 -27.33
CA GLU A 368 -20.98 1.00 -27.69
C GLU A 368 -21.12 2.35 -27.03
N ARG A 369 -21.50 3.36 -27.79
CA ARG A 369 -21.80 4.72 -27.31
C ARG A 369 -23.25 5.03 -27.47
N PHE A 370 -23.91 5.37 -26.39
CA PHE A 370 -25.33 5.70 -26.37
C PHE A 370 -25.53 7.16 -26.76
N LEU A 371 -25.90 7.40 -28.01
CA LEU A 371 -26.21 8.70 -28.56
C LEU A 371 -27.68 9.04 -28.40
N PRO A 372 -28.09 10.35 -28.48
CA PRO A 372 -29.49 10.72 -28.45
C PRO A 372 -30.33 10.14 -29.59
N ALA A 373 -29.73 9.93 -30.77
CA ALA A 373 -30.38 9.44 -31.96
C ALA A 373 -30.21 7.93 -32.24
N GLY A 374 -29.41 7.20 -31.41
CA GLY A 374 -29.13 5.80 -31.66
C GLY A 374 -27.84 5.36 -30.96
N THR A 375 -27.27 4.27 -31.41
CA THR A 375 -26.03 3.74 -30.87
C THR A 375 -24.90 3.78 -31.89
N ALA A 376 -23.73 4.26 -31.51
CA ALA A 376 -22.53 4.18 -32.31
C ALA A 376 -21.60 3.10 -31.75
N PHE A 377 -20.97 2.36 -32.63
CA PHE A 377 -20.11 1.23 -32.30
C PHE A 377 -18.68 1.50 -32.73
N SER A 378 -17.74 0.92 -31.97
CA SER A 378 -16.36 0.86 -32.41
C SER A 378 -15.71 -0.45 -32.00
N GLN A 379 -14.86 -0.97 -32.87
CA GLN A 379 -13.99 -2.11 -32.63
C GLN A 379 -12.55 -1.67 -32.85
N ASN A 380 -11.68 -1.97 -31.89
CA ASN A 380 -10.29 -1.58 -31.91
C ASN A 380 -9.40 -2.77 -31.59
N THR A 381 -8.55 -3.17 -32.54
CA THR A 381 -7.51 -4.17 -32.33
C THR A 381 -6.19 -3.43 -32.13
N ARG A 382 -5.57 -3.66 -31.00
CA ARG A 382 -4.32 -2.99 -30.60
C ARG A 382 -3.22 -4.00 -30.37
N ASN A 383 -2.06 -3.74 -30.94
CA ASN A 383 -0.80 -4.42 -30.66
C ASN A 383 0.25 -3.37 -30.29
N ALA A 384 0.65 -3.35 -29.03
CA ALA A 384 1.61 -2.39 -28.52
C ALA A 384 2.75 -3.12 -27.78
N ARG A 385 3.97 -2.64 -27.96
CA ARG A 385 5.13 -3.09 -27.21
C ARG A 385 5.79 -1.90 -26.54
N LYS A 386 6.09 -2.05 -25.26
CA LYS A 386 6.69 -1.01 -24.44
C LYS A 386 7.91 -1.57 -23.72
N LYS A 387 9.09 -1.04 -24.01
CA LYS A 387 10.32 -1.35 -23.29
C LYS A 387 10.65 -0.19 -22.36
N ILE A 388 10.90 -0.51 -21.12
CA ILE A 388 11.23 0.46 -20.08
C ILE A 388 12.55 0.04 -19.44
N THR A 389 13.50 0.95 -19.39
CA THR A 389 14.71 0.82 -18.58
C THR A 389 14.68 1.92 -17.52
N ALA A 390 14.67 1.56 -16.27
CA ALA A 390 14.57 2.48 -15.16
C ALA A 390 15.67 2.26 -14.12
N PHE A 391 16.17 3.35 -13.59
CA PHE A 391 17.09 3.39 -12.46
C PHE A 391 16.54 4.37 -11.43
N GLN A 392 16.52 3.95 -10.16
CA GLN A 392 16.12 4.80 -9.06
C GLN A 392 17.06 4.60 -7.89
N ALA A 393 17.49 5.70 -7.27
CA ALA A 393 18.17 5.67 -5.98
C ALA A 393 17.47 6.62 -5.04
N GLN A 394 17.21 6.15 -3.83
CA GLN A 394 16.57 6.94 -2.78
C GLN A 394 17.34 6.78 -1.47
N CYS A 395 17.36 7.85 -0.69
CA CYS A 395 18.00 7.89 0.60
C CYS A 395 16.99 8.37 1.65
N TYR A 396 17.04 7.78 2.81
CA TYR A 396 16.38 8.30 4.00
C TYR A 396 17.43 8.54 5.07
N PHE A 397 17.47 9.73 5.57
CA PHE A 397 18.39 10.15 6.61
C PHE A 397 17.60 10.80 7.74
N HIS A 398 17.90 10.42 9.00
CA HIS A 398 17.45 11.19 10.13
C HIS A 398 18.58 11.43 11.15
N TRP A 399 18.56 12.62 11.74
CA TRP A 399 19.47 13.05 12.79
C TRP A 399 18.66 13.66 13.95
N LEU A 400 18.35 12.82 14.93
CA LEU A 400 17.40 13.18 15.98
C LEU A 400 17.84 14.29 16.95
N PRO A 401 19.12 14.49 17.28
CA PRO A 401 19.51 15.64 18.10
C PRO A 401 19.06 16.99 17.54
N PHE A 402 18.91 17.07 16.20
CA PHE A 402 18.42 18.25 15.50
C PHE A 402 16.99 18.08 14.97
N VAL A 403 16.36 16.94 15.26
CA VAL A 403 15.03 16.56 14.72
C VAL A 403 14.94 16.82 13.22
N PHE A 404 15.98 16.39 12.50
CA PHE A 404 16.07 16.53 11.06
C PHE A 404 15.84 15.21 10.34
N GLU A 405 14.95 15.20 9.35
CA GLU A 405 14.70 14.09 8.43
C GLU A 405 14.79 14.58 6.99
N SER A 406 15.37 13.77 6.10
CA SER A 406 15.42 14.07 4.67
C SER A 406 15.30 12.81 3.83
N HIS A 407 14.56 12.90 2.71
CA HIS A 407 14.30 11.80 1.78
C HIS A 407 14.63 12.19 0.33
N PRO A 408 15.92 12.40 -0.03
CA PRO A 408 16.29 12.64 -1.41
C PRO A 408 16.14 11.36 -2.26
N SER A 409 15.74 11.54 -3.52
CA SER A 409 15.78 10.49 -4.53
C SER A 409 16.14 11.04 -5.90
N ILE A 410 16.79 10.20 -6.70
CA ILE A 410 17.06 10.44 -8.11
C ILE A 410 16.47 9.29 -8.92
N TYR A 411 15.98 9.57 -10.11
CA TYR A 411 15.49 8.54 -10.99
C TYR A 411 15.82 8.88 -12.46
N TYR A 412 15.95 7.82 -13.24
CA TYR A 412 16.10 7.84 -14.69
C TYR A 412 15.19 6.77 -15.28
N ARG A 413 14.52 7.09 -16.38
CA ARG A 413 13.69 6.13 -17.11
C ARG A 413 13.79 6.40 -18.60
N GLU A 414 14.12 5.38 -19.36
CA GLU A 414 14.03 5.35 -20.81
C GLU A 414 12.89 4.43 -21.23
N THR A 415 12.08 4.88 -22.16
CA THR A 415 10.91 4.13 -22.64
C THR A 415 10.92 4.13 -24.16
N ASP A 416 10.88 2.95 -24.77
CA ASP A 416 10.64 2.73 -26.20
C ASP A 416 9.25 2.14 -26.39
N ASN A 417 8.43 2.75 -27.22
CA ASN A 417 7.06 2.32 -27.51
C ASN A 417 6.90 2.02 -29.00
N THR A 418 6.23 0.92 -29.33
CA THR A 418 5.69 0.65 -30.65
C THR A 418 4.20 0.40 -30.57
N LEU A 419 3.44 0.88 -31.54
CA LEU A 419 1.99 0.74 -31.58
C LEU A 419 1.55 0.38 -32.99
N LEU A 420 0.69 -0.62 -33.11
CA LEU A 420 -0.13 -0.89 -34.28
C LEU A 420 -1.58 -1.00 -33.82
N GLU A 421 -2.43 -0.14 -34.36
CA GLU A 421 -3.82 -0.05 -33.97
C GLU A 421 -4.72 -0.01 -35.20
N HIS A 422 -5.78 -0.81 -35.18
CA HIS A 422 -6.78 -0.89 -36.21
C HIS A 422 -8.14 -0.64 -35.61
N LEU A 423 -8.69 0.58 -35.85
CA LEU A 423 -9.96 1.03 -35.34
C LEU A 423 -10.99 1.04 -36.47
N ARG A 424 -12.14 0.43 -36.25
CA ARG A 424 -13.33 0.49 -37.09
C ARG A 424 -14.46 1.14 -36.29
N GLN A 425 -15.15 2.13 -36.90
CA GLN A 425 -16.28 2.82 -36.29
C GLN A 425 -17.49 2.80 -37.23
N TRP A 426 -18.68 2.55 -36.69
CA TRP A 426 -19.95 2.56 -37.46
C TRP A 426 -21.10 2.90 -36.51
N ASP A 427 -22.24 3.20 -37.07
CA ASP A 427 -23.51 3.33 -36.38
C ASP A 427 -24.51 2.27 -36.87
N ASP A 428 -25.75 2.25 -36.31
CA ASP A 428 -26.79 1.30 -36.66
C ASP A 428 -27.20 1.34 -38.14
N LEU A 429 -26.88 2.41 -38.86
CA LEU A 429 -27.32 2.65 -40.20
C LEU A 429 -26.18 2.52 -41.25
N ARG A 430 -24.91 2.75 -40.87
CA ARG A 430 -23.76 2.87 -41.82
C ARG A 430 -22.42 2.41 -41.23
N PRO A 431 -21.65 1.58 -41.97
CA PRO A 431 -20.24 1.41 -41.69
C PRO A 431 -19.50 2.67 -42.16
N THR A 432 -18.89 3.43 -41.28
CA THR A 432 -18.46 4.81 -41.61
C THR A 432 -16.97 4.97 -41.75
N ALA A 433 -16.14 4.53 -40.81
CA ALA A 433 -14.71 4.82 -40.87
C ALA A 433 -13.84 3.65 -40.40
N THR A 434 -12.67 3.51 -41.04
CA THR A 434 -11.59 2.63 -40.59
C THR A 434 -10.31 3.45 -40.45
N GLN A 435 -9.63 3.32 -39.32
CA GLN A 435 -8.37 4.00 -39.04
C GLN A 435 -7.28 2.99 -38.75
N LEU A 436 -6.17 3.08 -39.45
CA LEU A 436 -4.93 2.34 -39.16
C LEU A 436 -3.93 3.33 -38.57
N THR A 437 -3.40 3.02 -37.40
CA THR A 437 -2.37 3.82 -36.71
C THR A 437 -1.12 3.00 -36.47
N GLN A 438 0.03 3.50 -36.89
CA GLN A 438 1.35 2.99 -36.57
C GLN A 438 2.08 4.04 -35.76
N GLY A 439 2.64 3.66 -34.62
CA GLY A 439 3.39 4.55 -33.74
C GLY A 439 4.73 4.00 -33.32
N LEU A 440 5.71 4.88 -33.20
CA LEU A 440 7.01 4.61 -32.61
C LEU A 440 7.38 5.79 -31.72
N GLY A 441 7.66 5.53 -30.46
CA GLY A 441 8.00 6.58 -29.48
C GLY A 441 9.22 6.24 -28.67
N LYS A 442 10.04 7.24 -28.37
CA LYS A 442 11.16 7.17 -27.43
C LYS A 442 11.08 8.30 -26.43
N GLU A 443 11.13 7.96 -25.16
CA GLU A 443 11.09 8.93 -24.06
C GLU A 443 12.27 8.70 -23.10
N ARG A 444 12.89 9.80 -22.67
CA ARG A 444 13.85 9.82 -21.57
C ARG A 444 13.36 10.76 -20.50
N LEU A 445 13.15 10.22 -19.33
CA LEU A 445 12.70 10.94 -18.15
C LEU A 445 13.76 10.84 -17.06
N TYR A 446 14.17 11.97 -16.50
CA TYR A 446 15.11 12.03 -15.40
C TYR A 446 14.73 13.12 -14.42
N GLY A 447 15.03 12.93 -13.16
CA GLY A 447 14.63 13.87 -12.15
C GLY A 447 15.24 13.64 -10.78
N VAL A 448 15.08 14.66 -9.96
CA VAL A 448 15.52 14.69 -8.57
C VAL A 448 14.33 15.10 -7.70
N TYR A 449 14.12 14.38 -6.60
CA TYR A 449 13.13 14.69 -5.59
C TYR A 449 13.79 14.82 -4.23
N ILE A 450 13.41 15.82 -3.46
CA ILE A 450 13.67 15.90 -2.03
C ILE A 450 12.32 15.89 -1.35
N PHE A 451 11.94 14.72 -0.88
CA PHE A 451 10.70 14.56 -0.14
C PHE A 451 10.96 14.79 1.35
N ASN A 452 10.13 15.63 1.95
CA ASN A 452 10.03 15.77 3.40
C ASN A 452 11.35 16.03 4.14
N ALA A 453 12.09 17.08 3.76
CA ALA A 453 13.05 17.63 4.70
C ALA A 453 12.24 18.27 5.85
N ARG A 454 12.31 17.71 7.03
CA ARG A 454 11.66 18.22 8.25
C ARG A 454 12.71 18.74 9.21
N PHE A 455 12.42 19.85 9.86
CA PHE A 455 13.22 20.37 10.96
C PHE A 455 12.30 20.97 12.03
N GLN A 456 12.75 20.95 13.26
CA GLN A 456 12.08 21.58 14.39
C GLN A 456 12.94 22.72 14.92
N ALA A 457 12.49 23.96 14.71
CA ALA A 457 13.26 25.15 15.05
C ALA A 457 13.20 25.51 16.54
N VAL A 458 12.02 25.30 17.17
CA VAL A 458 11.80 25.53 18.59
C VAL A 458 11.24 24.24 19.20
N PRO A 459 11.81 23.72 20.30
CA PRO A 459 11.34 22.49 20.89
C PRO A 459 9.83 22.51 21.11
N LYS A 460 9.13 21.59 20.41
CA LYS A 460 7.69 21.30 20.54
C LYS A 460 6.70 22.31 19.94
N LEU A 461 7.11 23.44 19.38
CA LEU A 461 6.17 24.49 18.93
C LEU A 461 6.10 24.64 17.42
N VAL A 462 7.23 24.64 16.71
CA VAL A 462 7.27 24.95 15.28
C VAL A 462 7.93 23.82 14.50
N GLU A 463 7.25 23.35 13.45
CA GLU A 463 7.77 22.40 12.46
C GLU A 463 7.87 23.07 11.10
N GLY A 464 9.04 22.98 10.47
CA GLY A 464 9.24 23.31 9.08
C GLY A 464 9.31 22.04 8.22
N ARG A 465 8.73 22.11 7.03
CA ARG A 465 8.81 21.05 6.02
C ARG A 465 9.08 21.67 4.66
N LEU A 466 9.94 21.01 3.89
CA LEU A 466 10.21 21.35 2.50
C LEU A 466 10.00 20.10 1.63
N THR A 467 9.18 20.25 0.58
CA THR A 467 9.07 19.27 -0.49
C THR A 467 9.48 19.96 -1.79
N THR A 468 10.41 19.39 -2.53
CA THR A 468 10.82 19.91 -3.84
C THR A 468 11.10 18.77 -4.79
N TYR A 469 10.80 18.99 -6.06
CA TYR A 469 11.23 18.12 -7.14
C TYR A 469 11.52 18.93 -8.41
N TRP A 470 12.33 18.33 -9.25
CA TRP A 470 12.55 18.76 -10.61
C TRP A 470 12.66 17.51 -11.49
N ASN A 471 12.00 17.53 -12.63
CA ASN A 471 12.12 16.48 -13.64
C ASN A 471 12.11 17.05 -15.05
N ARG A 472 12.67 16.28 -15.98
CA ARG A 472 12.66 16.57 -17.40
C ARG A 472 12.37 15.31 -18.18
N SER A 473 11.48 15.43 -19.17
CA SER A 473 11.17 14.40 -20.16
C SER A 473 11.50 14.93 -21.55
N ASP A 474 12.29 14.15 -22.29
CA ASP A 474 12.56 14.37 -23.71
C ASP A 474 11.94 13.18 -24.44
N ARG A 475 11.00 13.46 -25.35
CA ARG A 475 10.22 12.45 -26.07
C ARG A 475 10.18 12.72 -27.57
N LYS A 476 10.39 11.68 -28.36
CA LYS A 476 10.30 11.69 -29.82
C LYS A 476 9.30 10.64 -30.25
N ASP A 477 8.27 11.08 -30.96
CA ASP A 477 7.22 10.20 -31.47
C ASP A 477 7.14 10.30 -32.99
N PHE A 478 7.01 9.16 -33.63
CA PHE A 478 6.62 9.02 -35.02
C PHE A 478 5.25 8.40 -35.08
N ASN A 479 4.36 8.97 -35.85
CA ASN A 479 2.99 8.49 -35.99
C ASN A 479 2.60 8.46 -37.45
N ARG A 480 2.10 7.34 -37.95
CA ARG A 480 1.51 7.20 -39.25
C ARG A 480 0.08 6.77 -39.09
N GLN A 481 -0.84 7.57 -39.62
CA GLN A 481 -2.26 7.37 -39.50
C GLN A 481 -2.91 7.42 -40.87
N GLN A 482 -3.77 6.46 -41.15
CA GLN A 482 -4.59 6.42 -42.38
C GLN A 482 -6.05 6.22 -41.98
N VAL A 483 -6.91 7.09 -42.41
CA VAL A 483 -8.35 6.97 -42.25
C VAL A 483 -8.99 6.75 -43.63
N THR A 484 -9.84 5.74 -43.73
CA THR A 484 -10.61 5.42 -44.91
C THR A 484 -12.10 5.40 -44.57
N TYR A 485 -12.94 5.85 -45.43
CA TYR A 485 -14.40 5.87 -45.27
C TYR A 485 -15.05 4.87 -46.23
N ALA A 486 -16.18 4.25 -45.80
CA ALA A 486 -16.93 3.39 -46.70
C ALA A 486 -17.49 4.15 -47.86
N GLU A 487 -17.48 3.58 -49.09
CA GLU A 487 -17.92 4.25 -50.36
C GLU A 487 -19.36 4.82 -50.30
N SER A 488 -20.21 4.26 -49.42
CA SER A 488 -21.59 4.75 -49.23
C SER A 488 -21.68 5.98 -48.33
N ALA A 489 -20.60 6.36 -47.63
CA ALA A 489 -20.70 7.36 -46.58
C ALA A 489 -20.62 8.82 -47.10
N LEU A 490 -19.94 9.12 -48.17
CA LEU A 490 -19.94 10.40 -48.93
C LEU A 490 -18.82 10.40 -49.99
N PRO A 491 -19.11 10.66 -51.28
CA PRO A 491 -18.08 10.81 -52.34
C PRO A 491 -17.14 11.99 -52.11
N SER A 492 -17.47 12.88 -51.19
CA SER A 492 -16.74 14.14 -50.95
C SER A 492 -15.68 14.07 -49.83
N VAL A 493 -15.61 12.98 -49.03
CA VAL A 493 -14.62 12.86 -47.98
C VAL A 493 -13.44 12.03 -48.46
N SER A 494 -12.33 12.69 -48.73
CA SER A 494 -11.09 12.01 -49.15
C SER A 494 -10.47 11.23 -47.99
N PRO A 495 -9.86 10.05 -48.25
CA PRO A 495 -9.05 9.36 -47.24
C PRO A 495 -8.00 10.30 -46.66
N ALA A 496 -7.90 10.34 -45.35
CA ALA A 496 -6.91 11.15 -44.66
C ALA A 496 -5.65 10.30 -44.37
N PHE A 497 -4.52 10.78 -44.83
CA PHE A 497 -3.22 10.17 -44.47
C PHE A 497 -2.35 11.20 -43.79
N ARG A 498 -1.72 10.80 -42.70
CA ARG A 498 -0.79 11.61 -41.91
C ARG A 498 0.44 10.79 -41.54
N HIS A 499 1.59 11.36 -41.78
CA HIS A 499 2.87 10.86 -41.30
C HIS A 499 3.55 11.99 -40.53
N GLU A 500 3.68 11.83 -39.21
CA GLU A 500 4.11 12.86 -38.28
C GLU A 500 5.38 12.48 -37.56
N TYR A 501 6.23 13.45 -37.32
CA TYR A 501 7.28 13.42 -36.32
C TYR A 501 7.02 14.49 -35.29
N ARG A 502 7.15 14.13 -34.03
CA ARG A 502 6.95 15.00 -32.88
C ARG A 502 8.17 14.97 -31.99
N ASP A 503 8.75 16.14 -31.72
CA ASP A 503 9.80 16.34 -30.73
C ASP A 503 9.23 17.11 -29.53
N TYR A 504 9.16 16.45 -28.39
CA TYR A 504 8.43 16.94 -27.23
C TYR A 504 9.35 16.99 -26.01
N HIS A 505 9.51 18.16 -25.43
CA HIS A 505 10.29 18.43 -24.25
C HIS A 505 9.42 18.97 -23.14
N THR A 506 9.49 18.36 -21.94
CA THR A 506 8.83 18.93 -20.75
C THR A 506 9.80 19.05 -19.60
N THR A 507 9.60 20.08 -18.81
CA THR A 507 10.27 20.28 -17.53
C THR A 507 9.24 20.63 -16.48
N ASP A 508 9.17 19.83 -15.43
CA ASP A 508 8.30 20.04 -14.28
C ASP A 508 9.13 20.35 -13.04
N TYR A 509 8.67 21.28 -12.23
CA TYR A 509 9.27 21.58 -10.95
C TYR A 509 8.22 21.88 -9.89
N LYS A 510 8.58 21.61 -8.64
CA LYS A 510 7.80 21.97 -7.48
C LYS A 510 8.71 22.44 -6.35
N PHE A 511 8.30 23.50 -5.69
CA PHE A 511 8.87 23.98 -4.47
C PHE A 511 7.75 24.23 -3.46
N GLU A 512 7.73 23.49 -2.34
CA GLU A 512 6.66 23.56 -1.36
C GLU A 512 7.22 23.59 0.06
N PRO A 513 7.52 24.77 0.59
CA PRO A 513 7.75 24.96 2.01
C PRO A 513 6.44 24.97 2.78
N SER A 514 6.45 24.44 3.99
CA SER A 514 5.35 24.62 4.94
C SER A 514 5.87 24.84 6.36
N LEU A 515 5.12 25.60 7.14
CA LEU A 515 5.40 25.91 8.52
C LEU A 515 4.17 25.59 9.34
N SER A 516 4.33 24.80 10.39
CA SER A 516 3.24 24.44 11.29
C SER A 516 3.56 24.87 12.71
N TYR A 517 2.59 25.47 13.37
CA TYR A 517 2.66 25.90 14.76
C TYR A 517 1.54 25.23 15.54
N ASP A 518 1.86 24.64 16.69
CA ASP A 518 0.91 23.99 17.58
C ASP A 518 0.95 24.66 18.92
N HIS A 519 -0.21 25.12 19.38
CA HIS A 519 -0.37 25.74 20.69
C HIS A 519 -1.51 25.12 21.47
N ARG A 520 -1.24 24.79 22.71
CA ARG A 520 -2.22 24.25 23.64
C ARG A 520 -2.96 25.39 24.31
N LEU A 521 -4.23 25.57 23.97
CA LEU A 521 -5.10 26.60 24.58
C LEU A 521 -5.56 26.16 25.97
N TRP A 522 -6.05 24.92 26.13
CA TRP A 522 -6.45 24.28 27.37
C TRP A 522 -5.95 22.84 27.46
N LYS A 523 -6.18 22.17 28.59
CA LYS A 523 -5.70 20.81 28.83
C LYS A 523 -6.05 19.84 27.68
N GLN A 524 -7.18 20.02 27.01
CA GLN A 524 -7.69 19.18 25.94
C GLN A 524 -7.75 19.87 24.58
N LEU A 525 -7.69 21.21 24.53
CA LEU A 525 -7.88 21.98 23.29
C LEU A 525 -6.56 22.50 22.77
N HIS A 526 -6.25 22.16 21.52
CA HIS A 526 -5.11 22.65 20.77
C HIS A 526 -5.56 23.46 19.56
N ILE A 527 -4.81 24.49 19.23
CA ILE A 527 -4.91 25.20 17.95
C ILE A 527 -3.67 24.89 17.13
N TYR A 528 -3.90 24.50 15.87
CA TYR A 528 -2.86 24.29 14.86
C TYR A 528 -2.99 25.36 13.80
N LEU A 529 -1.89 26.05 13.54
CA LEU A 529 -1.77 26.99 12.44
C LEU A 529 -0.76 26.39 11.46
N THR A 530 -1.16 26.22 10.22
CA THR A 530 -0.26 25.70 9.17
C THR A 530 -0.31 26.64 7.99
N GLU A 531 0.84 27.11 7.58
CA GLU A 531 1.06 27.82 6.35
C GLU A 531 1.78 26.92 5.36
N ARG A 532 1.23 26.76 4.17
CA ARG A 532 1.81 25.99 3.08
C ARG A 532 1.79 26.84 1.80
N TYR A 533 2.96 27.14 1.31
CA TYR A 533 3.13 27.72 -0.01
C TYR A 533 3.58 26.64 -0.99
N SER A 534 3.02 26.59 -2.18
CA SER A 534 3.40 25.69 -3.23
C SER A 534 3.58 26.44 -4.54
N LEU A 535 4.75 26.35 -5.13
CA LEU A 535 5.05 26.80 -6.47
C LEU A 535 5.29 25.58 -7.35
N THR A 536 4.42 25.36 -8.31
CA THR A 536 4.60 24.33 -9.34
C THR A 536 4.72 24.99 -10.70
N GLY A 537 5.55 24.43 -11.55
CA GLY A 537 5.67 24.86 -12.92
C GLY A 537 5.84 23.68 -13.88
N ASN A 538 5.24 23.83 -15.04
CA ASN A 538 5.42 22.96 -16.20
C ASN A 538 5.80 23.81 -17.39
N HIS A 539 6.93 23.49 -18.03
CA HIS A 539 7.34 24.06 -19.30
C HIS A 539 7.34 22.96 -20.34
N SER A 540 6.60 23.17 -21.43
CA SER A 540 6.42 22.18 -22.49
C SER A 540 6.71 22.87 -23.83
N ASP A 541 7.54 22.22 -24.66
CA ASP A 541 7.82 22.56 -26.04
C ASP A 541 7.51 21.33 -26.90
N ASP A 542 6.52 21.44 -27.75
CA ASP A 542 5.94 20.37 -28.56
C ASP A 542 6.04 20.76 -30.04
N GLN A 543 7.03 20.24 -30.72
CA GLN A 543 7.32 20.53 -32.12
C GLN A 543 6.79 19.41 -33.02
N LEU A 544 5.84 19.73 -33.87
CA LEU A 544 5.22 18.81 -34.82
C LEU A 544 5.70 19.06 -36.23
N TYR A 545 6.01 18.00 -36.94
CA TYR A 545 6.45 17.99 -38.33
C TYR A 545 5.59 17.05 -39.16
N ILE A 546 5.02 17.52 -40.28
CA ILE A 546 4.11 16.75 -41.15
C ILE A 546 4.94 16.16 -42.30
N LEU A 547 5.51 14.98 -42.07
CA LEU A 547 6.46 14.34 -43.00
C LEU A 547 5.80 14.00 -44.35
N ASN A 548 4.54 13.63 -44.42
CA ASN A 548 3.85 13.33 -45.70
C ASN A 548 3.77 14.49 -46.66
N ASN A 549 4.13 15.73 -46.27
CA ASN A 549 4.31 16.86 -47.16
C ASN A 549 5.66 16.84 -47.91
N LEU A 550 6.56 15.89 -47.54
CA LEU A 550 7.83 15.65 -48.26
C LEU A 550 7.69 14.55 -49.30
N ALA A 551 8.38 14.69 -50.39
CA ALA A 551 8.52 13.60 -51.38
C ALA A 551 9.21 12.39 -50.72
N GLY A 552 8.62 11.20 -50.89
CA GLY A 552 9.13 9.94 -50.30
C GLY A 552 8.55 9.58 -48.94
N TRP A 553 7.65 10.41 -48.37
CA TRP A 553 6.94 10.13 -47.09
C TRP A 553 5.42 10.05 -47.24
N GLY A 554 4.90 9.93 -48.46
CA GLY A 554 3.45 9.81 -48.71
C GLY A 554 2.91 8.40 -48.44
N LEU A 555 1.61 8.24 -48.68
CA LEU A 555 0.88 6.98 -48.47
C LEU A 555 1.46 5.79 -49.29
N GLN A 556 1.96 6.04 -50.47
CA GLN A 556 2.47 5.03 -51.40
C GLN A 556 3.98 4.75 -51.21
N ASP A 557 4.63 5.50 -50.33
CA ASP A 557 6.07 5.40 -50.13
C ASP A 557 6.40 4.32 -49.09
N SER A 558 7.44 3.52 -49.34
CA SER A 558 7.88 2.45 -48.42
C SER A 558 8.88 2.93 -47.36
N THR A 559 8.95 4.23 -47.11
CA THR A 559 9.89 4.82 -46.15
C THR A 559 9.63 4.29 -44.75
N ALA A 560 10.68 3.96 -43.98
CA ALA A 560 10.53 3.53 -42.60
C ALA A 560 9.87 4.64 -41.75
N ILE A 561 9.04 4.24 -40.77
CA ILE A 561 8.26 5.20 -39.99
C ILE A 561 9.14 6.18 -39.22
N ASP A 562 10.33 5.77 -38.78
CA ASP A 562 11.28 6.53 -37.95
C ASP A 562 12.36 7.24 -38.75
N LEU A 563 12.29 7.18 -40.08
CA LEU A 563 13.23 7.86 -40.94
C LEU A 563 12.94 9.36 -41.02
N LEU A 564 13.94 10.17 -40.76
CA LEU A 564 13.89 11.63 -40.94
C LEU A 564 14.73 12.04 -42.14
N PRO A 565 14.40 13.16 -42.81
CA PRO A 565 15.24 13.69 -43.86
C PRO A 565 16.64 14.04 -43.33
N SER A 566 17.69 13.71 -44.07
CA SER A 566 19.08 14.00 -43.67
C SER A 566 19.37 15.50 -43.61
N ASN A 567 18.68 16.30 -44.41
CA ASN A 567 18.78 17.76 -44.40
C ASN A 567 17.79 18.37 -43.38
N ARG A 568 18.33 19.14 -42.44
CA ARG A 568 17.53 19.81 -41.40
C ARG A 568 16.58 20.89 -41.98
N ASP A 569 16.95 21.50 -43.08
CA ASP A 569 16.11 22.53 -43.71
C ASP A 569 14.87 21.92 -44.37
N LEU A 570 14.98 20.70 -44.92
CA LEU A 570 13.81 19.93 -45.33
C LEU A 570 12.88 19.58 -44.17
N LEU A 571 13.44 19.18 -43.02
CA LEU A 571 12.62 18.93 -41.84
C LEU A 571 11.91 20.23 -41.39
N ARG A 572 12.62 21.36 -41.35
CA ARG A 572 12.03 22.67 -41.01
C ARG A 572 10.92 23.11 -41.95
N SER A 573 11.01 22.78 -43.25
CA SER A 573 10.00 23.17 -44.26
C SER A 573 8.63 22.51 -44.00
N VAL A 574 8.57 21.43 -43.25
CA VAL A 574 7.35 20.70 -42.92
C VAL A 574 6.95 20.85 -41.44
N TYR A 575 7.54 21.81 -40.73
CA TYR A 575 7.15 22.18 -39.39
C TYR A 575 5.71 22.70 -39.39
N ASP A 576 4.87 22.08 -38.57
CA ASP A 576 3.46 22.46 -38.43
C ASP A 576 3.31 23.50 -37.33
N THR A 577 3.33 24.80 -37.74
CA THR A 577 3.16 25.90 -36.79
C THR A 577 1.80 25.89 -36.13
N GLU A 578 0.73 25.46 -36.84
CA GLU A 578 -0.64 25.45 -36.36
C GLU A 578 -0.89 24.42 -35.25
N ASN A 579 -0.10 23.36 -35.23
CA ASN A 579 -0.27 22.26 -34.26
C ASN A 579 0.92 22.06 -33.32
N SER A 580 2.02 22.77 -33.52
CA SER A 580 3.09 22.86 -32.56
C SER A 580 2.69 23.78 -31.41
N THR A 581 3.09 23.41 -30.21
CA THR A 581 2.69 24.17 -29.01
C THR A 581 3.89 24.44 -28.11
N ARG A 582 3.95 25.67 -27.60
CA ARG A 582 4.82 26.01 -26.47
C ARG A 582 3.96 26.48 -25.32
N SER A 583 4.18 25.90 -24.16
CA SER A 583 3.43 26.31 -22.98
C SER A 583 4.32 26.43 -21.73
N ARG A 584 4.01 27.43 -20.92
CA ARG A 584 4.59 27.60 -19.60
C ARG A 584 3.47 27.81 -18.60
N LEU A 585 3.13 26.73 -17.88
CA LEU A 585 2.17 26.81 -16.78
C LEU A 585 2.94 27.07 -15.48
N GLN A 586 2.52 28.07 -14.74
CA GLN A 586 2.97 28.35 -13.38
C GLN A 586 1.75 28.41 -12.46
N GLN A 587 1.81 27.68 -11.35
CA GLN A 587 0.76 27.64 -10.36
C GLN A 587 1.35 27.93 -9.00
N GLN A 588 0.80 28.95 -8.36
CA GLN A 588 1.14 29.36 -7.00
C GLN A 588 -0.06 29.08 -6.11
N GLU A 589 0.16 28.34 -5.05
CA GLU A 589 -0.86 28.02 -4.06
C GLU A 589 -0.40 28.49 -2.70
N ASN A 590 -1.30 29.09 -1.97
CA ASN A 590 -1.12 29.47 -0.58
C ASN A 590 -2.28 28.90 0.22
N GLU A 591 -1.99 28.10 1.23
CA GLU A 591 -2.99 27.50 2.11
C GLU A 591 -2.65 27.80 3.56
N PHE A 592 -3.44 28.69 4.15
CA PHE A 592 -3.39 28.95 5.58
C PHE A 592 -4.48 28.16 6.28
N THR A 593 -4.12 27.15 7.05
CA THR A 593 -5.06 26.31 7.78
C THR A 593 -5.09 26.67 9.26
N VAL A 594 -6.29 26.95 9.75
CA VAL A 594 -6.59 27.03 11.19
C VAL A 594 -7.33 25.76 11.58
N ALA A 595 -6.75 24.96 12.47
CA ALA A 595 -7.42 23.76 12.97
C ALA A 595 -7.52 23.79 14.50
N LEU A 596 -8.70 23.47 15.00
CA LEU A 596 -9.00 23.28 16.42
C LEU A 596 -9.13 21.79 16.70
N LYS A 597 -8.33 21.28 17.61
CA LYS A 597 -8.35 19.88 18.02
C LYS A 597 -8.66 19.75 19.49
N TRP A 598 -9.77 19.08 19.77
CA TRP A 598 -10.15 18.64 21.11
C TRP A 598 -9.72 17.19 21.29
N ASN A 599 -8.86 16.94 22.27
CA ASN A 599 -8.46 15.59 22.63
C ASN A 599 -9.49 14.97 23.59
N LYS A 600 -9.84 13.73 23.37
CA LYS A 600 -10.79 12.96 24.17
C LYS A 600 -10.47 12.96 25.67
N THR A 601 -11.50 12.88 26.48
CA THR A 601 -11.44 12.72 27.93
C THR A 601 -12.18 11.45 28.37
N GLU A 602 -12.12 11.09 29.65
CA GLU A 602 -12.92 9.97 30.17
C GLU A 602 -14.43 10.20 30.01
N HIS A 603 -14.89 11.44 30.19
CA HIS A 603 -16.30 11.81 30.07
C HIS A 603 -16.73 12.07 28.62
N PHE A 604 -15.81 12.42 27.74
CA PHE A 604 -16.07 12.64 26.32
C PHE A 604 -15.04 11.88 25.49
N PRO A 605 -15.29 10.60 25.14
CA PRO A 605 -14.31 9.68 24.56
C PRO A 605 -14.10 9.88 23.03
N VAL A 606 -14.28 11.12 22.52
CA VAL A 606 -14.14 11.45 21.10
C VAL A 606 -13.11 12.56 20.93
N ASP A 607 -12.12 12.32 20.04
CA ASP A 607 -11.26 13.37 19.53
C ASP A 607 -12.00 14.13 18.43
N VAL A 608 -12.02 15.46 18.49
CA VAL A 608 -12.70 16.32 17.51
C VAL A 608 -11.65 17.21 16.85
N THR A 609 -11.58 17.21 15.54
CA THR A 609 -10.75 18.15 14.76
C THR A 609 -11.62 18.92 13.79
N LEU A 610 -11.67 20.23 13.94
CA LEU A 610 -12.29 21.16 13.00
C LEU A 610 -11.15 21.90 12.26
N SER A 611 -11.09 21.78 10.94
CA SER A 611 -10.06 22.43 10.11
C SER A 611 -10.73 23.39 9.13
N LEU A 612 -10.17 24.59 9.04
CA LEU A 612 -10.62 25.68 8.16
C LEU A 612 -9.43 26.11 7.29
N PRO A 613 -9.09 25.41 6.22
CA PRO A 613 -8.09 25.85 5.27
C PRO A 613 -8.63 27.01 4.41
N LEU A 614 -7.93 28.13 4.46
CA LEU A 614 -8.07 29.27 3.56
C LEU A 614 -7.12 29.04 2.38
N TYR A 615 -7.66 28.79 1.22
CA TYR A 615 -6.91 28.39 0.05
C TYR A 615 -6.96 29.47 -1.02
N ALA A 616 -5.81 29.95 -1.44
CA ALA A 616 -5.64 30.88 -2.54
C ALA A 616 -4.75 30.25 -3.61
N GLN A 617 -5.19 30.27 -4.86
CA GLN A 617 -4.46 29.74 -6.00
C GLN A 617 -4.41 30.80 -7.08
N HIS A 618 -3.22 30.99 -7.64
CA HIS A 618 -2.97 31.81 -8.81
C HIS A 618 -2.34 30.92 -9.88
N GLU A 619 -2.99 30.80 -11.02
CA GLU A 619 -2.51 30.06 -12.19
C GLU A 619 -2.20 31.04 -13.31
N ARG A 620 -1.07 30.84 -13.98
CA ARG A 620 -0.63 31.57 -15.16
C ARG A 620 -0.18 30.59 -16.23
N LEU A 621 -0.71 30.69 -17.41
CA LEU A 621 -0.36 29.90 -18.59
C LEU A 621 0.01 30.85 -19.74
N ASP A 622 1.29 30.84 -20.12
CA ASP A 622 1.77 31.40 -21.38
C ASP A 622 1.62 30.29 -22.42
N TYR A 623 0.83 30.49 -23.45
CA TYR A 623 0.48 29.48 -24.44
C TYR A 623 0.59 30.02 -25.85
N GLU A 624 1.41 29.35 -26.66
CA GLU A 624 1.64 29.63 -28.07
C GLU A 624 1.23 28.40 -28.90
N ARG A 625 0.37 28.61 -29.92
CA ARG A 625 0.01 27.59 -30.91
C ARG A 625 -0.54 28.27 -32.17
N GLY A 626 0.12 28.13 -33.33
CA GLY A 626 -0.30 28.81 -34.56
C GLY A 626 -0.42 30.31 -34.37
N ALA A 627 -1.61 30.82 -34.68
CA ALA A 627 -1.95 32.24 -34.46
C ALA A 627 -2.33 32.55 -32.98
N ILE A 628 -2.43 31.55 -32.12
CA ILE A 628 -2.78 31.76 -30.71
C ILE A 628 -1.49 32.06 -29.95
N ASP A 629 -1.33 33.28 -29.46
CA ASP A 629 -0.31 33.69 -28.47
C ASP A 629 -1.07 34.35 -27.33
N THR A 630 -1.19 33.64 -26.22
CA THR A 630 -2.11 34.00 -25.15
C THR A 630 -1.52 33.79 -23.78
N LEU A 631 -1.72 34.79 -22.94
CA LEU A 631 -1.47 34.73 -21.51
C LEU A 631 -2.78 34.56 -20.74
N ALA A 632 -3.08 33.33 -20.37
CA ALA A 632 -4.25 33.03 -19.53
C ALA A 632 -3.89 33.11 -18.04
N ARG A 633 -4.81 33.60 -17.23
CA ARG A 633 -4.70 33.71 -15.79
C ARG A 633 -6.00 33.28 -15.12
N HIS A 634 -5.86 32.56 -14.04
CA HIS A 634 -7.02 32.16 -13.22
C HIS A 634 -6.68 32.31 -11.74
N ASN A 635 -7.61 32.87 -10.98
CA ASN A 635 -7.49 33.02 -9.53
C ASN A 635 -8.63 32.27 -8.84
N LEU A 636 -8.29 31.53 -7.80
CA LEU A 636 -9.25 30.87 -6.94
C LEU A 636 -8.97 31.27 -5.49
N PHE A 637 -10.00 31.74 -4.81
CA PHE A 637 -10.00 31.84 -3.36
C PHE A 637 -11.17 31.03 -2.81
N THR A 638 -10.90 30.16 -1.85
CA THR A 638 -11.94 29.30 -1.26
C THR A 638 -11.59 28.89 0.15
N VAL A 639 -12.63 28.50 0.89
CA VAL A 639 -12.50 27.86 2.21
C VAL A 639 -13.04 26.44 2.09
N ASN A 640 -12.24 25.46 2.49
CA ASN A 640 -12.57 24.05 2.38
C ASN A 640 -12.70 23.40 3.78
N PRO A 641 -13.79 23.70 4.53
CA PRO A 641 -13.94 23.22 5.91
C PRO A 641 -13.99 21.69 6.00
N SER A 642 -13.42 21.17 7.05
CA SER A 642 -13.54 19.74 7.37
C SER A 642 -13.69 19.49 8.87
N LEU A 643 -14.50 18.48 9.20
CA LEU A 643 -14.72 17.99 10.54
C LEU A 643 -14.29 16.53 10.61
N HIS A 644 -13.46 16.19 11.58
CA HIS A 644 -13.04 14.83 11.87
C HIS A 644 -13.36 14.49 13.33
N LEU A 645 -14.19 13.46 13.52
CA LEU A 645 -14.52 12.88 14.81
C LEU A 645 -13.88 11.51 14.92
N LYS A 646 -13.10 11.25 15.95
CA LYS A 646 -12.42 9.97 16.15
C LYS A 646 -12.68 9.41 17.53
N HIS A 647 -13.32 8.25 17.57
CA HIS A 647 -13.50 7.42 18.74
C HIS A 647 -12.59 6.19 18.66
N LYS A 648 -12.44 5.44 19.73
CA LYS A 648 -11.63 4.20 19.79
C LYS A 648 -11.97 3.19 18.68
N VAL A 649 -13.26 3.07 18.35
CA VAL A 649 -13.76 2.05 17.41
C VAL A 649 -14.39 2.62 16.15
N TRP A 650 -14.60 3.93 16.05
CA TRP A 650 -15.13 4.55 14.85
C TRP A 650 -14.48 5.91 14.58
N SER A 651 -14.52 6.33 13.33
CA SER A 651 -14.18 7.68 12.91
C SER A 651 -15.14 8.18 11.84
N LEU A 652 -15.50 9.45 11.92
CA LEU A 652 -16.33 10.15 10.94
C LEU A 652 -15.54 11.36 10.42
N ARG A 653 -15.46 11.50 9.11
CA ARG A 653 -14.86 12.67 8.46
C ARG A 653 -15.86 13.25 7.47
N VAL A 654 -16.07 14.56 7.53
CA VAL A 654 -16.88 15.31 6.57
C VAL A 654 -16.07 16.52 6.14
N GLY A 655 -16.04 16.81 4.84
CA GLY A 655 -15.30 17.98 4.35
C GLY A 655 -15.75 18.40 2.96
N MET A 656 -15.46 19.65 2.63
CA MET A 656 -15.69 20.23 1.32
C MET A 656 -14.36 20.48 0.60
N THR A 657 -14.36 20.34 -0.72
CA THR A 657 -13.19 20.61 -1.57
C THR A 657 -13.62 21.38 -2.80
N THR A 658 -12.90 22.45 -3.11
CA THR A 658 -13.06 23.23 -4.33
C THR A 658 -11.76 23.16 -5.13
N SER A 659 -11.82 22.98 -6.45
CA SER A 659 -10.66 22.94 -7.34
C SER A 659 -10.97 23.63 -8.67
N THR A 660 -9.92 24.12 -9.34
CA THR A 660 -10.03 24.70 -10.68
C THR A 660 -10.28 23.61 -11.73
N PRO A 661 -10.91 23.92 -12.87
CA PRO A 661 -11.05 22.97 -13.99
C PRO A 661 -9.74 22.75 -14.77
N GLY A 662 -8.67 23.51 -14.46
CA GLY A 662 -7.41 23.54 -15.20
C GLY A 662 -7.43 24.53 -16.37
N LEU A 663 -6.35 25.32 -16.49
CA LEU A 663 -6.30 26.41 -17.50
C LEU A 663 -6.43 25.91 -18.94
N MET A 664 -5.87 24.74 -19.28
CA MET A 664 -6.02 24.17 -20.64
C MET A 664 -7.48 23.91 -21.00
N ASN A 665 -8.30 23.45 -20.07
CA ASN A 665 -9.74 23.25 -20.32
C ASN A 665 -10.50 24.58 -20.51
N LEU A 666 -9.94 25.68 -19.99
CA LEU A 666 -10.53 27.04 -20.12
C LEU A 666 -10.06 27.77 -21.39
N MET A 667 -9.08 27.22 -22.12
CA MET A 667 -8.58 27.83 -23.34
C MET A 667 -9.52 27.60 -24.53
N PRO A 668 -9.73 28.58 -25.40
CA PRO A 668 -10.55 28.43 -26.62
C PRO A 668 -9.73 27.77 -27.73
N TYR A 669 -9.34 26.50 -27.57
CA TYR A 669 -8.57 25.79 -28.59
C TYR A 669 -9.36 24.63 -29.19
N ARG A 670 -8.95 24.19 -30.38
CA ARG A 670 -9.43 22.97 -31.07
C ARG A 670 -8.24 22.16 -31.55
N ASP A 671 -8.16 20.92 -31.12
CA ASP A 671 -7.15 19.96 -31.56
C ASP A 671 -7.79 18.89 -32.44
N ALA A 672 -7.53 18.96 -33.74
CA ALA A 672 -8.03 18.04 -34.73
C ALA A 672 -6.94 17.17 -35.35
N ARG A 673 -5.82 16.94 -34.65
CA ARG A 673 -4.73 16.07 -35.12
C ARG A 673 -5.19 14.63 -35.35
N ASN A 674 -6.10 14.14 -34.54
CA ASN A 674 -6.81 12.92 -34.82
C ASN A 674 -8.16 13.25 -35.49
N ALA A 675 -8.29 12.88 -36.74
CA ALA A 675 -9.49 13.20 -37.54
C ALA A 675 -10.79 12.61 -36.96
N LEU A 676 -10.71 11.47 -36.22
CA LEU A 676 -11.87 10.83 -35.60
C LEU A 676 -12.04 11.21 -34.11
N SER A 677 -11.13 12.03 -33.54
CA SER A 677 -11.17 12.39 -32.11
C SER A 677 -10.67 13.81 -31.91
N ILE A 678 -11.56 14.78 -32.03
CA ILE A 678 -11.28 16.20 -31.92
C ILE A 678 -11.46 16.64 -30.46
N ILE A 679 -10.58 17.49 -29.94
CA ILE A 679 -10.65 18.00 -28.58
C ILE A 679 -10.79 19.52 -28.58
N GLU A 680 -11.72 20.03 -27.79
CA GLU A 680 -11.95 21.48 -27.65
C GLU A 680 -11.86 21.88 -26.16
N GLY A 681 -11.49 23.14 -25.91
CA GLY A 681 -11.60 23.72 -24.60
C GLY A 681 -12.92 24.47 -24.39
N ASN A 682 -13.18 24.85 -23.14
CA ASN A 682 -14.43 25.59 -22.80
C ASN A 682 -14.14 26.71 -21.80
N PRO A 683 -14.05 27.95 -22.25
CA PRO A 683 -13.78 29.11 -21.39
C PRO A 683 -14.88 29.41 -20.36
N SER A 684 -16.08 28.83 -20.50
CA SER A 684 -17.21 29.06 -19.60
C SER A 684 -17.24 28.16 -18.38
N LEU A 685 -16.25 27.26 -18.24
CA LEU A 685 -16.19 26.33 -17.10
C LEU A 685 -16.06 27.03 -15.76
N LYS A 686 -16.83 26.56 -14.80
CA LYS A 686 -16.79 26.98 -13.41
C LYS A 686 -16.01 25.97 -12.56
N ASN A 687 -15.50 26.41 -11.41
CA ASN A 687 -14.76 25.60 -10.49
C ASN A 687 -15.53 24.37 -10.00
N ASN A 688 -14.84 23.23 -9.87
CA ASN A 688 -15.36 22.01 -9.30
C ASN A 688 -15.58 22.18 -7.80
N ARG A 689 -16.66 21.60 -7.28
CA ARG A 689 -16.99 21.65 -5.85
C ARG A 689 -17.61 20.34 -5.41
N ARG A 690 -17.07 19.74 -4.36
CA ARG A 690 -17.57 18.48 -3.84
C ARG A 690 -17.60 18.44 -2.32
N VAL A 691 -18.51 17.67 -1.78
CA VAL A 691 -18.60 17.31 -0.37
C VAL A 691 -18.26 15.83 -0.23
N ASN A 692 -17.42 15.50 0.73
CA ASN A 692 -17.01 14.14 1.05
C ASN A 692 -17.45 13.82 2.48
N ALA A 693 -18.06 12.66 2.68
CA ALA A 693 -18.35 12.12 4.01
C ALA A 693 -17.82 10.69 4.08
N SER A 694 -17.14 10.32 5.15
CA SER A 694 -16.68 8.94 5.35
C SER A 694 -16.79 8.53 6.80
N ILE A 695 -17.24 7.30 7.01
CA ILE A 695 -17.29 6.65 8.31
C ILE A 695 -16.51 5.34 8.25
N THR A 696 -15.70 5.11 9.27
CA THR A 696 -15.03 3.83 9.49
C THR A 696 -15.42 3.34 10.87
N TRP A 697 -15.79 2.07 10.95
CA TRP A 697 -16.10 1.41 12.21
C TRP A 697 -15.31 0.10 12.31
N SER A 698 -14.49 -0.04 13.34
CA SER A 698 -13.60 -1.18 13.57
C SER A 698 -13.61 -1.54 15.04
N PRO A 699 -14.61 -2.28 15.50
CA PRO A 699 -14.63 -2.71 16.90
C PRO A 699 -13.54 -3.76 17.14
N ASN A 700 -12.80 -3.61 18.24
CA ASN A 700 -11.88 -4.63 18.76
C ASN A 700 -12.69 -5.77 19.38
N LEU A 701 -13.25 -6.63 18.53
CA LEU A 701 -14.14 -7.73 18.92
C LEU A 701 -13.42 -9.07 19.06
N ALA A 702 -12.15 -9.12 19.41
CA ALA A 702 -11.48 -10.36 19.74
C ALA A 702 -12.13 -11.01 20.99
N SER A 703 -13.35 -11.50 20.83
CA SER A 703 -14.12 -12.19 21.86
C SER A 703 -14.00 -13.70 21.65
N ARG A 704 -13.43 -14.38 22.62
CA ARG A 704 -13.41 -15.86 22.66
C ARG A 704 -14.82 -16.49 22.67
N ARG A 705 -15.86 -15.71 23.06
CA ARG A 705 -17.24 -16.22 23.13
C ARG A 705 -17.93 -16.26 21.78
N THR A 706 -17.65 -15.30 20.90
CA THR A 706 -18.36 -15.16 19.61
C THR A 706 -17.60 -15.74 18.41
N GLY A 707 -16.33 -16.13 18.57
CA GLY A 707 -15.49 -16.56 17.45
C GLY A 707 -15.08 -15.42 16.48
N LEU A 708 -15.65 -14.23 16.64
CA LEU A 708 -15.35 -13.07 15.81
C LEU A 708 -13.96 -12.53 16.19
N THR A 709 -13.05 -12.47 15.24
CA THR A 709 -11.67 -12.03 15.44
C THR A 709 -11.39 -10.65 14.89
N GLY A 710 -12.18 -10.20 13.93
CA GLY A 710 -12.08 -8.87 13.35
C GLY A 710 -13.34 -8.50 12.57
N SER A 711 -13.72 -7.23 12.61
CA SER A 711 -14.78 -6.67 11.79
C SER A 711 -14.44 -5.21 11.48
N ARG A 712 -14.68 -4.79 10.23
CA ARG A 712 -14.45 -3.43 9.77
C ARG A 712 -15.52 -3.04 8.75
N ILE A 713 -16.15 -1.90 8.98
CA ILE A 713 -17.02 -1.25 8.03
C ILE A 713 -16.36 0.06 7.61
N GLU A 714 -16.31 0.30 6.32
CA GLU A 714 -15.94 1.58 5.73
C GLU A 714 -17.05 2.00 4.78
N SER A 715 -17.53 3.23 4.95
CA SER A 715 -18.50 3.80 4.04
C SER A 715 -18.07 5.21 3.68
N ARG A 716 -18.10 5.52 2.39
CA ARG A 716 -17.70 6.81 1.83
C ARG A 716 -18.77 7.29 0.86
N TYR A 717 -19.21 8.53 1.06
CA TYR A 717 -20.11 9.24 0.18
C TYR A 717 -19.42 10.49 -0.37
N VAL A 718 -19.50 10.70 -1.68
CA VAL A 718 -19.00 11.87 -2.37
C VAL A 718 -20.13 12.46 -3.18
N TYR A 719 -20.44 13.73 -2.98
CA TYR A 719 -21.42 14.48 -3.76
C TYR A 719 -20.73 15.64 -4.47
N HIS A 720 -20.85 15.68 -5.80
CA HIS A 720 -20.34 16.75 -6.62
C HIS A 720 -21.44 17.80 -6.81
N ILE A 721 -21.30 18.91 -6.09
CA ILE A 721 -22.16 20.08 -6.30
C ILE A 721 -21.97 20.56 -7.73
N ARG A 722 -20.71 20.53 -8.22
CA ARG A 722 -20.34 20.77 -9.60
C ARG A 722 -19.08 20.01 -9.94
N SER A 723 -19.04 19.37 -11.10
CA SER A 723 -17.88 18.71 -11.68
C SER A 723 -17.73 19.10 -13.15
N VAL A 724 -16.57 18.85 -13.72
CA VAL A 724 -16.34 18.90 -15.15
C VAL A 724 -16.46 17.48 -15.68
N ALA A 725 -17.34 17.28 -16.66
CA ALA A 725 -17.49 16.04 -17.39
C ALA A 725 -17.08 16.27 -18.86
N GLN A 726 -16.61 15.21 -19.51
CA GLN A 726 -16.27 15.28 -20.92
C GLN A 726 -17.54 15.08 -21.76
N GLY A 727 -18.15 16.17 -22.23
CA GLY A 727 -19.20 16.11 -23.22
C GLY A 727 -18.64 15.74 -24.59
N PHE A 728 -19.46 15.19 -25.48
CA PHE A 728 -19.05 14.94 -26.86
C PHE A 728 -20.19 15.18 -27.84
N THR A 729 -19.80 15.53 -29.04
CA THR A 729 -20.67 15.59 -30.24
C THR A 729 -20.18 14.56 -31.23
N TYR A 730 -21.08 13.72 -31.73
CA TYR A 730 -20.79 12.75 -32.77
C TYR A 730 -21.22 13.29 -34.12
N ASP A 731 -20.33 13.25 -35.09
CA ASP A 731 -20.63 13.64 -36.50
C ASP A 731 -20.91 12.38 -37.29
N GLU A 732 -22.16 12.22 -37.73
CA GLU A 732 -22.63 11.05 -38.49
C GLU A 732 -21.97 10.94 -39.88
N GLN A 733 -21.49 12.06 -40.46
CA GLN A 733 -20.88 12.05 -41.79
C GLN A 733 -19.44 11.55 -41.77
N THR A 734 -18.67 12.00 -40.77
CA THR A 734 -17.25 11.73 -40.66
C THR A 734 -16.94 10.66 -39.62
N SER A 735 -17.94 10.24 -38.83
CA SER A 735 -17.79 9.38 -37.64
C SER A 735 -16.83 9.92 -36.58
N ALA A 736 -16.57 11.22 -36.60
CA ALA A 736 -15.71 11.90 -35.68
C ALA A 736 -16.43 12.23 -34.37
N TYR A 737 -15.71 12.13 -33.26
CA TYR A 737 -16.13 12.62 -31.96
C TYR A 737 -15.44 13.94 -31.67
N THR A 738 -16.20 14.99 -31.37
CA THR A 738 -15.66 16.24 -30.83
C THR A 738 -15.92 16.26 -29.34
N TYR A 739 -14.87 16.23 -28.54
CA TYR A 739 -14.92 16.26 -27.10
C TYR A 739 -14.76 17.66 -26.57
N ARG A 740 -15.64 18.08 -25.67
CA ARG A 740 -15.58 19.36 -25.00
C ARG A 740 -15.90 19.21 -23.51
N PRO A 741 -15.09 19.77 -22.59
CA PRO A 741 -15.38 19.74 -21.17
C PRO A 741 -16.57 20.63 -20.83
N GLU A 742 -17.54 20.09 -20.08
CA GLU A 742 -18.75 20.78 -19.66
C GLU A 742 -18.96 20.67 -18.15
N ASN A 743 -19.58 21.70 -17.56
CA ASN A 743 -19.98 21.58 -16.15
C ASN A 743 -21.24 20.74 -16.01
N VAL A 744 -21.21 19.77 -15.11
CA VAL A 744 -22.36 18.97 -14.71
C VAL A 744 -22.57 19.06 -13.21
N GLU A 745 -23.81 18.92 -12.77
CA GLU A 745 -24.20 18.98 -11.37
C GLU A 745 -24.93 17.68 -10.98
N GLY A 746 -24.81 17.28 -9.70
CA GLY A 746 -25.55 16.17 -9.15
C GLY A 746 -24.88 14.80 -9.27
N ASN A 747 -23.66 14.69 -9.78
CA ASN A 747 -22.88 13.46 -9.72
C ASN A 747 -22.61 13.05 -8.25
N TRP A 748 -22.85 11.80 -7.91
CA TRP A 748 -22.51 11.30 -6.60
C TRP A 748 -22.09 9.83 -6.65
N GLN A 749 -21.32 9.43 -5.64
CA GLN A 749 -20.93 8.05 -5.44
C GLN A 749 -20.98 7.66 -3.96
N TRP A 750 -21.43 6.47 -3.71
CA TRP A 750 -21.46 5.87 -2.38
C TRP A 750 -20.79 4.50 -2.41
N ASN A 751 -19.71 4.35 -1.68
CA ASN A 751 -18.94 3.12 -1.58
C ASN A 751 -19.00 2.61 -0.15
N THR A 752 -19.41 1.37 0.05
CA THR A 752 -19.46 0.74 1.36
C THR A 752 -18.80 -0.63 1.30
N SER A 753 -17.96 -0.93 2.26
CA SER A 753 -17.36 -2.24 2.42
C SER A 753 -17.48 -2.74 3.86
N LEU A 754 -17.73 -4.02 4.00
CA LEU A 754 -17.73 -4.77 5.25
C LEU A 754 -16.73 -5.91 5.13
N SER A 755 -15.78 -6.00 6.04
CA SER A 755 -14.88 -7.15 6.17
C SER A 755 -15.07 -7.80 7.52
N THR A 756 -15.23 -9.13 7.55
CA THR A 756 -15.36 -9.88 8.80
C THR A 756 -14.55 -11.16 8.75
N THR A 757 -14.00 -11.56 9.90
CA THR A 757 -13.28 -12.82 10.07
C THR A 757 -13.80 -13.53 11.30
N PHE A 758 -14.26 -14.76 11.12
CA PHE A 758 -14.77 -15.62 12.17
C PHE A 758 -13.95 -16.89 12.32
N SER A 759 -13.68 -17.29 13.55
CA SER A 759 -13.22 -18.62 13.88
C SER A 759 -14.41 -19.48 14.29
N LEU A 760 -14.73 -20.49 13.50
CA LEU A 760 -15.89 -21.39 13.73
C LEU A 760 -15.60 -22.46 14.80
N SER A 761 -14.33 -22.62 15.18
CA SER A 761 -13.92 -23.67 16.13
C SER A 761 -13.05 -23.12 17.26
N LYS A 762 -13.22 -23.64 18.48
CA LYS A 762 -12.41 -23.30 19.64
C LYS A 762 -10.91 -23.56 19.43
N ASN A 763 -10.57 -24.55 18.62
CA ASN A 763 -9.19 -24.89 18.27
C ASN A 763 -8.66 -24.08 17.09
N GLN A 764 -9.42 -23.09 16.59
CA GLN A 764 -9.05 -22.18 15.50
C GLN A 764 -8.58 -22.90 14.22
N LYS A 765 -9.17 -24.05 13.89
CA LYS A 765 -8.89 -24.77 12.65
C LYS A 765 -9.81 -24.33 11.50
N TRP A 766 -11.04 -23.94 11.81
CA TRP A 766 -12.02 -23.51 10.84
C TRP A 766 -12.24 -21.99 10.89
N TRP A 767 -12.15 -21.36 9.73
CA TRP A 767 -12.24 -19.91 9.57
C TRP A 767 -13.19 -19.57 8.44
N ILE A 768 -13.96 -18.50 8.64
CA ILE A 768 -14.68 -17.82 7.58
C ILE A 768 -14.14 -16.41 7.49
N ASP A 769 -13.74 -16.03 6.28
CA ASP A 769 -13.45 -14.65 5.90
C ASP A 769 -14.51 -14.20 4.92
N SER A 770 -15.15 -13.06 5.17
CA SER A 770 -16.17 -12.47 4.30
C SER A 770 -15.80 -11.01 4.02
N GLY A 771 -15.96 -10.60 2.77
CA GLY A 771 -15.77 -9.25 2.28
C GLY A 771 -16.94 -8.85 1.39
N THR A 772 -17.86 -8.04 1.93
CA THR A 772 -19.01 -7.51 1.20
C THR A 772 -18.72 -6.08 0.76
N GLY A 773 -18.94 -5.77 -0.52
CA GLY A 773 -18.83 -4.44 -1.10
C GLY A 773 -20.14 -4.01 -1.77
N CYS A 774 -20.48 -2.75 -1.64
CA CYS A 774 -21.58 -2.15 -2.36
C CYS A 774 -21.15 -0.75 -2.81
N ASP A 775 -21.11 -0.56 -4.12
CA ASP A 775 -20.76 0.70 -4.74
C ASP A 775 -21.92 1.18 -5.59
N VAL A 776 -22.35 2.41 -5.37
CA VAL A 776 -23.45 3.04 -6.08
C VAL A 776 -22.97 4.34 -6.68
N TRP A 777 -23.19 4.53 -7.98
CA TRP A 777 -22.88 5.76 -8.69
C TRP A 777 -24.12 6.33 -9.38
N HIS A 778 -24.26 7.63 -9.31
CA HIS A 778 -25.13 8.42 -10.15
C HIS A 778 -24.25 9.31 -11.04
N SER A 779 -24.25 9.03 -12.33
CA SER A 779 -23.43 9.73 -13.32
C SER A 779 -24.32 10.62 -14.20
N VAL A 780 -23.89 11.86 -14.37
CA VAL A 780 -24.54 12.84 -15.26
C VAL A 780 -23.53 13.28 -16.29
N ASP A 781 -23.90 13.22 -17.57
CA ASP A 781 -22.99 13.52 -18.68
C ASP A 781 -23.74 14.09 -19.88
N TYR A 782 -23.02 14.74 -20.82
CA TYR A 782 -23.58 15.31 -22.04
C TYR A 782 -23.20 14.48 -23.25
N ALA A 783 -24.15 14.25 -24.14
CA ALA A 783 -23.92 13.73 -25.47
C ALA A 783 -24.82 14.41 -26.48
N SER A 784 -24.30 14.67 -27.67
CA SER A 784 -25.04 15.24 -28.80
C SER A 784 -24.61 14.59 -30.12
N VAL A 785 -25.45 14.79 -31.17
CA VAL A 785 -25.15 14.37 -32.54
C VAL A 785 -25.15 15.61 -33.40
N SER A 786 -24.28 15.68 -34.41
CA SER A 786 -24.15 16.78 -35.32
C SER A 786 -25.48 17.04 -36.04
N GLY A 787 -25.93 18.29 -36.03
CA GLY A 787 -27.23 18.68 -36.57
C GLY A 787 -28.40 18.68 -35.58
N ILE A 788 -28.22 18.16 -34.36
CA ILE A 788 -29.13 18.28 -33.23
C ILE A 788 -28.72 19.49 -32.40
N LEU A 789 -29.58 20.50 -32.28
CA LEU A 789 -29.27 21.80 -31.71
C LEU A 789 -28.93 21.81 -30.22
N ASP A 790 -29.39 20.81 -29.44
CA ASP A 790 -29.18 20.79 -27.99
C ASP A 790 -28.45 19.51 -27.52
N ALA A 791 -27.35 19.69 -26.80
CA ALA A 791 -26.69 18.62 -26.07
C ALA A 791 -27.62 18.08 -24.95
N GLN A 792 -27.93 16.81 -25.01
CA GLN A 792 -28.82 16.17 -24.04
C GLN A 792 -28.05 15.63 -22.84
N LEU A 793 -28.56 15.96 -21.65
CA LEU A 793 -28.07 15.42 -20.40
C LEU A 793 -28.51 13.95 -20.25
N ASN A 794 -27.57 13.06 -20.02
CA ASN A 794 -27.85 11.66 -19.68
C ASN A 794 -27.59 11.42 -18.22
N LYS A 795 -28.50 10.68 -17.57
CA LYS A 795 -28.36 10.25 -16.17
C LYS A 795 -28.38 8.75 -16.13
N VAL A 796 -27.38 8.18 -15.47
CA VAL A 796 -27.19 6.74 -15.37
C VAL A 796 -26.86 6.38 -13.92
N GLU A 797 -27.56 5.41 -13.40
CA GLU A 797 -27.29 4.79 -12.13
C GLU A 797 -26.57 3.46 -12.33
N THR A 798 -25.53 3.23 -11.53
CA THR A 798 -24.81 1.96 -11.51
C THR A 798 -24.72 1.46 -10.09
N VAL A 799 -25.05 0.20 -9.88
CA VAL A 799 -24.85 -0.52 -8.62
C VAL A 799 -23.90 -1.69 -8.89
N ASN A 800 -22.81 -1.74 -8.13
CA ASN A 800 -21.95 -2.93 -8.05
C ASN A 800 -22.05 -3.51 -6.65
N PHE A 801 -22.49 -4.76 -6.57
CA PHE A 801 -22.46 -5.54 -5.34
C PHE A 801 -21.42 -6.63 -5.46
N SER A 802 -20.53 -6.72 -4.50
CA SER A 802 -19.51 -7.76 -4.45
C SER A 802 -19.55 -8.51 -3.13
N GLU A 803 -19.40 -9.83 -3.19
CA GLU A 803 -19.22 -10.69 -2.02
C GLU A 803 -18.04 -11.60 -2.26
N ASN A 804 -17.12 -11.64 -1.28
CA ASN A 804 -16.00 -12.57 -1.25
C ASN A 804 -16.16 -13.44 -0.01
N LEU A 805 -16.35 -14.73 -0.17
CA LEU A 805 -16.49 -15.68 0.90
C LEU A 805 -15.39 -16.73 0.83
N LYS A 806 -14.69 -16.93 1.93
CA LYS A 806 -13.66 -17.96 2.05
C LYS A 806 -13.87 -18.77 3.32
N LEU A 807 -14.18 -20.04 3.15
CA LEU A 807 -14.20 -21.02 4.23
C LEU A 807 -12.88 -21.79 4.22
N SER A 808 -12.12 -21.74 5.30
CA SER A 808 -10.81 -22.37 5.40
C SER A 808 -10.73 -23.36 6.55
N TYR A 809 -10.19 -24.53 6.27
CA TYR A 809 -9.69 -25.48 7.25
C TYR A 809 -8.18 -25.45 7.29
N LYS A 810 -7.59 -25.22 8.46
CA LYS A 810 -6.14 -25.10 8.66
C LYS A 810 -5.67 -26.08 9.74
N ALA A 811 -4.86 -27.04 9.38
CA ALA A 811 -4.19 -27.97 10.26
C ALA A 811 -2.66 -27.94 9.99
N LYS A 812 -1.88 -28.71 10.76
CA LYS A 812 -0.42 -28.73 10.63
C LYS A 812 0.07 -28.97 9.19
N ASN A 813 -0.50 -29.98 8.54
CA ASN A 813 -0.06 -30.50 7.24
C ASN A 813 -1.11 -30.29 6.14
N THR A 814 -2.27 -29.76 6.48
CA THR A 814 -3.41 -29.65 5.57
C THR A 814 -4.00 -28.25 5.64
N LYS A 815 -4.19 -27.63 4.50
CA LYS A 815 -4.98 -26.41 4.33
C LYS A 815 -5.94 -26.62 3.18
N VAL A 816 -7.21 -26.47 3.43
CA VAL A 816 -8.25 -26.51 2.39
C VAL A 816 -9.09 -25.26 2.51
N SER A 817 -9.32 -24.59 1.42
CA SER A 817 -10.18 -23.42 1.36
C SER A 817 -11.19 -23.58 0.23
N LEU A 818 -12.46 -23.36 0.55
CA LEU A 818 -13.51 -23.11 -0.42
C LEU A 818 -13.61 -21.61 -0.63
N LEU A 819 -13.63 -21.21 -1.88
CA LEU A 819 -13.66 -19.82 -2.31
C LEU A 819 -14.93 -19.57 -3.09
N GLY A 820 -15.56 -18.43 -2.87
CA GLY A 820 -16.70 -17.96 -3.63
C GLY A 820 -16.69 -16.45 -3.71
N ASP A 821 -16.57 -15.92 -4.93
CA ASP A 821 -16.66 -14.51 -5.20
C ASP A 821 -17.83 -14.26 -6.14
N LEU A 822 -18.61 -13.23 -5.86
CA LEU A 822 -19.70 -12.74 -6.69
C LEU A 822 -19.48 -11.26 -6.95
N LEU A 823 -19.57 -10.84 -8.19
CA LEU A 823 -19.70 -9.44 -8.56
C LEU A 823 -20.94 -9.29 -9.43
N TRP A 824 -21.94 -8.62 -8.90
CA TRP A 824 -23.13 -8.23 -9.63
C TRP A 824 -23.06 -6.76 -9.98
N ARG A 825 -23.26 -6.44 -11.25
CA ARG A 825 -23.33 -5.08 -11.78
C ARG A 825 -24.68 -4.84 -12.38
N ARG A 826 -25.33 -3.75 -11.99
CA ARG A 826 -26.53 -3.27 -12.65
C ARG A 826 -26.37 -1.82 -13.01
N THR A 827 -26.62 -1.49 -14.27
CA THR A 827 -26.59 -0.14 -14.79
C THR A 827 -27.88 0.11 -15.56
N TRP A 828 -28.50 1.25 -15.29
CA TRP A 828 -29.71 1.66 -15.99
C TRP A 828 -29.68 3.16 -16.25
N GLY A 829 -30.23 3.57 -17.40
CA GLY A 829 -30.24 4.96 -17.85
C GLY A 829 -31.64 5.49 -18.01
N HIS A 830 -31.77 6.82 -18.01
CA HIS A 830 -33.05 7.49 -18.20
C HIS A 830 -33.36 7.78 -19.66
N ARG A 831 -32.43 7.53 -20.59
CA ARG A 831 -32.69 7.67 -22.05
C ARG A 831 -33.30 6.40 -22.60
N SER A 832 -34.21 6.56 -23.56
CA SER A 832 -34.82 5.45 -24.29
C SER A 832 -33.84 4.64 -25.14
N THR A 833 -32.72 5.26 -25.54
CA THR A 833 -31.63 4.60 -26.30
C THR A 833 -30.60 3.88 -25.39
N PHE A 834 -30.75 4.01 -24.07
CA PHE A 834 -29.85 3.31 -23.13
C PHE A 834 -30.34 1.89 -22.89
N SER A 835 -29.50 0.90 -23.16
CA SER A 835 -29.79 -0.48 -22.83
C SER A 835 -29.41 -0.78 -21.39
N ASP A 836 -30.37 -1.16 -20.55
CA ASP A 836 -30.13 -1.60 -19.19
C ASP A 836 -29.22 -2.84 -19.18
N ILE A 837 -28.30 -2.88 -18.26
CA ILE A 837 -27.32 -3.95 -18.13
C ILE A 837 -27.44 -4.57 -16.75
N SER A 838 -27.46 -5.89 -16.69
CA SER A 838 -27.35 -6.66 -15.44
C SER A 838 -26.41 -7.82 -15.68
N ALA A 839 -25.18 -7.70 -15.17
CA ALA A 839 -24.12 -8.68 -15.39
C ALA A 839 -23.64 -9.28 -14.06
N PHE A 840 -23.28 -10.56 -14.12
CA PHE A 840 -22.78 -11.32 -13.00
C PHE A 840 -21.43 -11.94 -13.35
N ASP A 841 -20.45 -11.75 -12.49
CA ASP A 841 -19.18 -12.49 -12.49
C ASP A 841 -19.16 -13.38 -11.25
N PHE A 842 -19.06 -14.68 -11.45
CA PHE A 842 -18.93 -15.67 -10.38
C PHE A 842 -17.54 -16.27 -10.46
N ARG A 843 -16.86 -16.36 -9.31
CA ARG A 843 -15.64 -17.13 -9.18
C ARG A 843 -15.82 -18.05 -7.98
N TYR A 844 -15.73 -19.36 -8.19
CA TYR A 844 -15.86 -20.33 -7.11
C TYR A 844 -14.93 -21.51 -7.34
N GLY A 845 -14.42 -22.06 -6.24
CA GLY A 845 -13.48 -23.16 -6.36
C GLY A 845 -12.88 -23.62 -5.06
N VAL A 846 -11.86 -24.44 -5.20
CA VAL A 846 -11.16 -25.11 -4.11
C VAL A 846 -9.67 -24.83 -4.24
N ASN A 847 -9.08 -24.43 -3.14
CA ASN A 847 -7.64 -24.42 -2.98
C ASN A 847 -7.25 -25.40 -1.88
N ALA A 848 -6.38 -26.34 -2.18
CA ALA A 848 -5.96 -27.39 -1.26
C ALA A 848 -4.43 -27.51 -1.23
N MET A 849 -3.87 -27.56 -0.02
CA MET A 849 -2.47 -27.86 0.24
C MET A 849 -2.39 -29.02 1.21
N GLN A 850 -1.62 -30.04 0.84
CA GLN A 850 -1.35 -31.20 1.67
C GLN A 850 0.15 -31.47 1.72
N THR A 851 0.74 -31.46 2.92
CA THR A 851 2.11 -31.95 3.13
C THR A 851 2.04 -33.38 3.63
N ILE A 852 2.75 -34.27 2.94
CA ILE A 852 2.89 -35.69 3.31
C ILE A 852 4.04 -35.78 4.32
N PRO A 853 3.78 -36.08 5.62
CA PRO A 853 4.81 -35.96 6.67
C PRO A 853 6.00 -36.90 6.46
N THR A 854 5.77 -38.07 5.85
CA THR A 854 6.80 -39.09 5.63
C THR A 854 7.92 -38.62 4.73
N TRP A 855 7.59 -37.84 3.70
CA TRP A 855 8.54 -37.36 2.69
C TRP A 855 8.70 -35.85 2.70
N ASN A 856 7.96 -35.14 3.54
CA ASN A 856 7.82 -33.69 3.52
C ASN A 856 7.41 -33.10 2.15
N THR A 857 6.85 -33.94 1.26
CA THR A 857 6.37 -33.51 -0.03
C THR A 857 5.09 -32.70 0.15
N THR A 858 5.02 -31.52 -0.46
CA THR A 858 3.83 -30.67 -0.44
C THR A 858 3.16 -30.69 -1.81
N LEU A 859 1.89 -31.07 -1.82
CA LEU A 859 1.00 -31.01 -2.97
C LEU A 859 0.11 -29.79 -2.83
N ASN A 860 -0.02 -29.03 -3.89
CA ASN A 860 -0.95 -27.93 -3.97
C ASN A 860 -1.83 -28.09 -5.21
N ILE A 861 -3.12 -27.83 -5.07
CA ILE A 861 -4.09 -27.83 -6.15
C ILE A 861 -4.98 -26.60 -5.97
N ASP A 862 -5.21 -25.90 -7.06
CA ASP A 862 -6.06 -24.72 -7.13
C ASP A 862 -6.96 -24.83 -8.37
N GLY A 863 -8.22 -25.15 -8.17
CA GLY A 863 -9.24 -25.28 -9.20
C GLY A 863 -10.30 -24.19 -9.03
N MET A 864 -10.44 -23.32 -10.02
CA MET A 864 -11.38 -22.21 -10.01
C MET A 864 -12.25 -22.20 -11.24
N MET A 865 -13.54 -22.13 -11.06
CA MET A 865 -14.51 -21.83 -12.09
C MET A 865 -14.78 -20.33 -12.14
N LEU A 866 -14.65 -19.76 -13.30
CA LEU A 866 -14.95 -18.37 -13.63
C LEU A 866 -16.14 -18.38 -14.58
N SER A 867 -17.25 -17.80 -14.15
CA SER A 867 -18.49 -17.78 -14.91
C SER A 867 -18.97 -16.37 -15.08
N ARG A 868 -19.32 -15.98 -16.28
CA ARG A 868 -19.84 -14.64 -16.60
C ARG A 868 -21.20 -14.75 -17.27
N ARG A 869 -22.14 -13.87 -16.88
CA ARG A 869 -23.51 -13.84 -17.40
C ARG A 869 -24.03 -12.43 -17.52
N GLY A 870 -24.90 -12.20 -18.48
CA GLY A 870 -25.58 -10.91 -18.66
C GLY A 870 -24.77 -9.84 -19.39
N TYR A 871 -23.68 -10.22 -20.03
CA TYR A 871 -22.90 -9.29 -20.89
C TYR A 871 -23.52 -9.21 -22.29
N GLY A 872 -23.31 -8.11 -22.98
CA GLY A 872 -23.85 -7.88 -24.31
C GLY A 872 -23.19 -8.68 -25.43
N SER A 873 -22.01 -9.24 -25.18
CA SER A 873 -21.29 -10.12 -26.10
C SER A 873 -21.34 -11.56 -25.63
N ASP A 874 -21.74 -12.49 -26.52
CA ASP A 874 -21.74 -13.93 -26.21
C ASP A 874 -20.34 -14.46 -25.88
N ALA A 875 -19.29 -13.85 -26.44
CA ALA A 875 -17.91 -14.19 -26.15
C ALA A 875 -17.50 -13.92 -24.68
N MET A 876 -18.22 -13.03 -23.99
CA MET A 876 -18.03 -12.75 -22.55
C MET A 876 -18.88 -13.64 -21.65
N ASN A 877 -20.01 -14.15 -22.10
CA ASN A 877 -20.95 -15.00 -21.35
C ASN A 877 -20.48 -16.46 -21.35
N LYS A 878 -19.34 -16.74 -20.72
CA LYS A 878 -18.70 -18.05 -20.75
C LYS A 878 -18.25 -18.53 -19.38
N ASP A 879 -17.97 -19.82 -19.35
CA ASP A 879 -17.39 -20.51 -18.21
C ASP A 879 -15.92 -20.88 -18.52
N GLU A 880 -15.03 -20.66 -17.57
CA GLU A 880 -13.61 -20.98 -17.67
C GLU A 880 -13.20 -21.72 -16.40
N PHE A 881 -12.74 -22.96 -16.55
CA PHE A 881 -12.21 -23.73 -15.42
C PHE A 881 -10.69 -23.69 -15.44
N VAL A 882 -10.11 -22.88 -14.60
CA VAL A 882 -8.65 -22.74 -14.47
C VAL A 882 -8.14 -23.70 -13.41
N LEU A 883 -7.20 -24.55 -13.78
CA LEU A 883 -6.57 -25.52 -12.91
C LEU A 883 -5.08 -25.24 -12.81
N ASN A 884 -4.59 -24.99 -11.59
CA ASN A 884 -3.17 -24.92 -11.27
C ASN A 884 -2.82 -26.04 -10.30
N ALA A 885 -1.63 -26.61 -10.42
CA ALA A 885 -1.14 -27.62 -9.51
C ALA A 885 0.36 -27.50 -9.30
N SER A 886 0.85 -27.86 -8.12
CA SER A 886 2.28 -27.99 -7.89
C SER A 886 2.63 -29.10 -6.91
N ILE A 887 3.83 -29.68 -7.12
CA ILE A 887 4.45 -30.64 -6.24
C ILE A 887 5.79 -30.06 -5.80
N THR A 888 5.99 -29.90 -4.51
CA THR A 888 7.23 -29.39 -3.93
C THR A 888 7.87 -30.44 -3.06
N GLN A 889 9.11 -30.79 -3.37
CA GLN A 889 9.95 -31.73 -2.64
C GLN A 889 11.15 -31.01 -2.03
N PRO A 890 11.22 -30.82 -0.70
CA PRO A 890 12.45 -30.39 -0.05
C PRO A 890 13.45 -31.56 0.00
N ILE A 891 14.71 -31.26 -0.32
CA ILE A 891 15.84 -32.18 -0.26
C ILE A 891 16.98 -31.53 0.51
N LEU A 892 18.02 -32.29 0.84
CA LEU A 892 19.17 -31.81 1.61
C LEU A 892 18.78 -31.12 2.94
N HIS A 893 17.87 -31.73 3.69
CA HIS A 893 17.32 -31.17 4.95
C HIS A 893 16.69 -29.78 4.75
N GLY A 894 15.91 -29.63 3.70
CA GLY A 894 15.17 -28.40 3.38
C GLY A 894 16.03 -27.26 2.76
N LYS A 895 17.33 -27.48 2.56
CA LYS A 895 18.22 -26.48 1.93
C LYS A 895 17.95 -26.28 0.45
N VAL A 896 17.48 -27.32 -0.22
CA VAL A 896 17.10 -27.28 -1.63
C VAL A 896 15.65 -27.72 -1.75
N LYS A 897 14.87 -27.04 -2.58
CA LYS A 897 13.51 -27.41 -2.93
C LYS A 897 13.41 -27.62 -4.44
N LEU A 898 12.82 -28.73 -4.83
CA LEU A 898 12.41 -28.97 -6.20
C LEU A 898 10.89 -28.76 -6.27
N THR A 899 10.44 -27.95 -7.19
CA THR A 899 8.99 -27.72 -7.42
C THR A 899 8.68 -27.91 -8.89
N LEU A 900 7.78 -28.81 -9.18
CA LEU A 900 7.12 -28.91 -10.47
C LEU A 900 5.75 -28.22 -10.34
N GLU A 901 5.53 -27.20 -11.16
CA GLU A 901 4.27 -26.45 -11.15
C GLU A 901 3.68 -26.35 -12.56
N GLY A 902 2.35 -26.40 -12.62
CA GLY A 902 1.57 -26.17 -13.82
C GLY A 902 0.60 -25.02 -13.61
N HIS A 903 0.60 -24.09 -14.54
CA HIS A 903 -0.30 -22.93 -14.55
C HIS A 903 -1.29 -23.08 -15.70
N ASP A 904 -2.57 -22.85 -15.41
CA ASP A 904 -3.68 -22.98 -16.37
C ASP A 904 -3.57 -24.26 -17.20
N LEU A 905 -3.48 -25.42 -16.52
CA LEU A 905 -3.26 -26.74 -17.14
C LEU A 905 -4.31 -27.12 -18.20
N LEU A 906 -5.48 -26.52 -18.15
CA LEU A 906 -6.58 -26.74 -19.08
C LEU A 906 -6.64 -25.70 -20.20
N HIS A 907 -5.76 -24.69 -20.17
CA HIS A 907 -5.70 -23.62 -21.17
C HIS A 907 -7.02 -22.89 -21.41
N GLN A 908 -7.69 -22.53 -20.31
CA GLN A 908 -9.01 -21.87 -20.36
C GLN A 908 -9.00 -20.42 -19.81
N LEU A 909 -7.87 -19.95 -19.28
CA LEU A 909 -7.78 -18.62 -18.72
C LEU A 909 -7.89 -17.53 -19.78
N SER A 910 -8.82 -16.60 -19.60
CA SER A 910 -8.88 -15.35 -20.36
C SER A 910 -8.89 -14.13 -19.46
N ASN A 911 -8.53 -12.98 -20.00
CA ASN A 911 -8.62 -11.73 -19.27
C ASN A 911 -9.49 -10.73 -20.03
N THR A 912 -10.60 -10.36 -19.42
CA THR A 912 -11.58 -9.45 -20.00
C THR A 912 -11.93 -8.37 -18.99
N THR A 913 -11.99 -7.12 -19.44
CA THR A 913 -12.47 -6.00 -18.64
C THR A 913 -13.75 -5.43 -19.22
N TYR A 914 -14.57 -4.88 -18.35
CA TYR A 914 -15.84 -4.31 -18.71
C TYR A 914 -16.05 -2.97 -17.98
N GLU A 915 -16.38 -1.93 -18.73
CA GLU A 915 -16.66 -0.60 -18.21
C GLU A 915 -17.98 -0.08 -18.75
N VAL A 916 -18.78 0.53 -17.88
CA VAL A 916 -20.06 1.17 -18.23
C VAL A 916 -20.16 2.52 -17.55
N ASN A 917 -20.60 3.50 -18.29
CA ASN A 917 -20.90 4.84 -17.79
C ASN A 917 -22.08 5.47 -18.56
N ALA A 918 -22.37 6.74 -18.29
CA ALA A 918 -23.47 7.46 -18.95
C ALA A 918 -23.32 7.58 -20.48
N GLN A 919 -22.12 7.44 -21.01
CA GLN A 919 -21.81 7.57 -22.43
C GLN A 919 -21.86 6.26 -23.20
N GLY A 920 -21.77 5.11 -22.52
CA GLY A 920 -21.75 3.83 -23.18
C GLY A 920 -21.13 2.70 -22.39
N ARG A 921 -20.84 1.61 -23.08
CA ARG A 921 -20.12 0.45 -22.53
C ARG A 921 -18.90 0.09 -23.36
N THR A 922 -17.89 -0.47 -22.69
CA THR A 922 -16.64 -0.91 -23.32
C THR A 922 -16.28 -2.29 -22.80
N GLU A 923 -16.02 -3.21 -23.71
CA GLU A 923 -15.56 -4.56 -23.46
C GLU A 923 -14.15 -4.69 -24.05
N THR A 924 -13.17 -5.15 -23.26
CA THR A 924 -11.80 -5.33 -23.73
C THR A 924 -11.29 -6.71 -23.38
N TRP A 925 -10.78 -7.42 -24.38
CA TRP A 925 -10.15 -8.73 -24.25
C TRP A 925 -8.65 -8.55 -24.39
N TYR A 926 -7.89 -9.11 -23.45
CA TYR A 926 -6.44 -9.07 -23.46
C TYR A 926 -5.85 -10.44 -23.71
N ARG A 927 -4.77 -10.49 -24.43
CA ARG A 927 -3.97 -11.69 -24.53
C ARG A 927 -3.26 -11.95 -23.21
N VAL A 928 -3.46 -13.16 -22.66
CA VAL A 928 -2.87 -13.61 -21.38
C VAL A 928 -1.65 -14.50 -21.62
N ILE A 929 -0.89 -14.79 -20.56
CA ILE A 929 0.18 -15.78 -20.59
C ILE A 929 -0.43 -17.14 -20.96
N PRO A 930 0.13 -17.86 -21.96
CA PRO A 930 -0.31 -19.21 -22.27
C PRO A 930 -0.02 -20.16 -21.09
N ASN A 931 -0.77 -21.25 -21.01
CA ASN A 931 -0.50 -22.30 -20.04
C ASN A 931 0.97 -22.76 -20.09
N TYR A 932 1.52 -23.11 -18.95
CA TYR A 932 2.88 -23.65 -18.89
C TYR A 932 3.07 -24.61 -17.71
N VAL A 933 4.05 -25.50 -17.87
CA VAL A 933 4.60 -26.33 -16.81
C VAL A 933 6.05 -25.91 -16.59
N MET A 934 6.45 -25.74 -15.32
CA MET A 934 7.77 -25.23 -14.96
C MET A 934 8.39 -26.08 -13.85
N LEU A 935 9.68 -26.39 -13.99
CA LEU A 935 10.50 -26.97 -12.94
C LEU A 935 11.29 -25.86 -12.25
N ARG A 936 11.19 -25.78 -10.93
CA ARG A 936 11.93 -24.84 -10.09
C ARG A 936 12.92 -25.56 -9.21
N VAL A 937 14.10 -25.01 -9.08
CA VAL A 937 15.13 -25.41 -8.12
C VAL A 937 15.44 -24.20 -7.26
N ALA A 938 15.04 -24.24 -6.00
CA ALA A 938 15.30 -23.17 -5.03
C ALA A 938 16.28 -23.64 -3.98
N TRP A 939 17.31 -22.85 -3.75
CA TRP A 939 18.34 -23.09 -2.74
C TRP A 939 18.26 -22.03 -1.63
N GLN A 940 18.37 -22.48 -0.37
CA GLN A 940 18.33 -21.63 0.82
C GLN A 940 19.59 -21.82 1.66
N PHE A 941 20.22 -20.72 2.00
CA PHE A 941 21.38 -20.68 2.84
C PHE A 941 21.17 -19.75 4.03
N ASN A 942 21.35 -20.28 5.24
CA ASN A 942 21.25 -19.52 6.48
C ASN A 942 22.51 -19.80 7.30
N ARG A 943 23.26 -18.77 7.67
CA ARG A 943 24.40 -18.87 8.55
C ARG A 943 24.21 -17.96 9.76
N ASN A 944 24.22 -18.58 10.92
CA ASN A 944 24.22 -17.89 12.21
C ASN A 944 25.63 -17.86 12.77
N PRO A 945 26.21 -16.68 13.10
CA PRO A 945 27.57 -16.59 13.64
C PRO A 945 27.74 -17.12 15.07
N LYS A 946 26.66 -17.51 15.75
CA LYS A 946 26.68 -17.98 17.13
C LYS A 946 26.67 -19.51 17.28
N LYS A 947 26.97 -20.28 16.25
CA LYS A 947 27.17 -21.71 16.34
C LYS A 947 28.58 -22.08 15.96
#